data_5a990b0fa4f52037a521eb3df4eec5ac
#
_entry.id   5a990b0fa4f52037a521eb3df4eec5ac
#
_cell.length_a   1.000
_cell.length_b   1.000
_cell.length_c   1.000
_cell.angle_alpha   90.00
_cell.angle_beta   90.00
_cell.angle_gamma   90.00
#
_symmetry.space_group_name_H-M   'P 1'
#
loop_
_entity.id
_entity.type
_entity.pdbx_description
1 polymer ?
#
loop_
_entity_poly.entity_id
_entity_poly.type
_entity_poly.pdbx_seq_one_letter_code
_entity_poly.pdbx_strand_id
1 'polypeptide(L)'
;MGRNRLRQSKKARGSMIRRSTFREILGSMGRYLAILSIIALGVGFFTGLKITKTEMIATINEFIQEKNFYDFRLVSSLGFEQADVEAFRQEPDVRYAEGTYSFDALYSGIGERETALKTMSLPEHVNGIKLVSGRMPVQPGECVIDANMRNVAIGDQITLTDTNEADTLDIFKQRTFTVVGMVQSSYYINFERGTTSIGNGKVSGFVYMEPEVFDCDYYTEVFVRFDQDYEIYSQAYKDYITEHKDSWETLCKQRGNIRYETLKDDAQQELSDARKKFEDQKADGDEKLAEAYQKIEDAKQELTDGRNRLDSAWVELEQQEADLQEKENALNEQAETLQTNRTALQQTIAQLPAEQQQMLDQLKQSIVAAQGNEEAMQALQMQWEQQAPQMWQLASAALQLESAQSTIDTARSALEDGKNQLADARNTLVQKELELKDAQAELEQGQSDYDESKAEYDAKIADAEQELSDAQEKIDELKAPSTYVLDRNTNTGYACFESDSEIVNAIAKVFPVFFILVAALVCMTTMNRMVEEQRTQIGTLKALGYSEWTIMKKFMVYSGSAALIGCVTGYGIGTAVFPEVIWKAYGMMYLNLPLKYIFSWPLALISLIAALACSIGTTWLTCRHELQETAANLMRPKAPRAGKRIFLERIPFIWNHLKFLQKVSIRNVLRYKKRFFMMVIGISGCTALLLTGFGIKDSIADFAQMQYENIQILDGTVELKDDITDSQRQSLEKVLTEQTEDSIYVSESNWNLLAGDEVKSVNLVIPEETDNFDRYMNLHTEKQEPLSYPGDGEALINTGLAERYQIRTGDEIRIQNDEMQTITVRVAGIFENYVYNYVLMSADTYEGQLGMAPEYKTLYVNVKEGEDVHMAASELMKADAVAAVPMNQDTKERITMMMSSLNYIVVVVILC
;
A
#
# COMPACT_ATOMS: atom_id res chain seq x y z
N MET A 1 -35.54 -1.94 -75.33
CA MET A 1 -36.63 -1.35 -74.54
C MET A 1 -36.93 -2.14 -73.24
N GLY A 2 -36.78 -3.42 -73.19
CA GLY A 2 -37.12 -4.28 -72.00
C GLY A 2 -36.30 -4.02 -70.79
N ARG A 3 -34.95 -3.85 -70.87
CA ARG A 3 -34.05 -3.61 -69.72
C ARG A 3 -34.28 -2.27 -69.02
N ASN A 4 -34.67 -1.21 -69.72
CA ASN A 4 -34.97 0.09 -69.09
C ASN A 4 -36.34 0.08 -68.40
N ARG A 5 -37.36 -0.61 -68.91
CA ARG A 5 -38.67 -0.76 -68.25
C ARG A 5 -38.51 -1.62 -66.96
N LEU A 6 -37.72 -2.66 -67.01
CA LEU A 6 -37.38 -3.47 -65.80
C LEU A 6 -36.58 -2.67 -64.74
N ARG A 7 -35.64 -1.82 -65.16
CA ARG A 7 -34.92 -0.90 -64.23
C ARG A 7 -35.82 0.15 -63.62
N GLN A 8 -36.73 0.76 -64.43
CA GLN A 8 -37.70 1.72 -63.90
C GLN A 8 -38.73 1.08 -62.97
N SER A 9 -39.24 -0.11 -63.26
CA SER A 9 -40.14 -0.83 -62.38
C SER A 9 -39.45 -1.23 -61.07
N LYS A 10 -38.18 -1.65 -61.09
CA LYS A 10 -37.38 -1.95 -59.91
C LYS A 10 -37.12 -0.68 -59.08
N LYS A 11 -36.82 0.48 -59.68
CA LYS A 11 -36.66 1.78 -59.00
C LYS A 11 -37.98 2.25 -58.38
N ALA A 12 -39.10 2.11 -59.04
CA ALA A 12 -40.44 2.49 -58.54
C ALA A 12 -40.85 1.59 -57.34
N ARG A 13 -40.62 0.27 -57.45
CA ARG A 13 -40.87 -0.69 -56.37
C ARG A 13 -39.98 -0.40 -55.14
N GLY A 14 -38.70 -0.05 -55.32
CA GLY A 14 -37.79 0.34 -54.26
C GLY A 14 -38.18 1.65 -53.52
N SER A 15 -38.67 2.64 -54.27
CA SER A 15 -39.17 3.90 -53.70
C SER A 15 -40.44 3.70 -52.85
N MET A 16 -41.34 2.80 -53.30
CA MET A 16 -42.60 2.50 -52.61
C MET A 16 -42.34 1.79 -51.25
N ILE A 17 -41.40 0.87 -51.24
CA ILE A 17 -41.02 0.17 -50.00
C ILE A 17 -40.36 1.14 -49.01
N ARG A 18 -39.47 2.03 -49.45
CA ARG A 18 -38.88 3.06 -48.58
C ARG A 18 -39.94 3.97 -47.95
N ARG A 19 -40.92 4.43 -48.71
CA ARG A 19 -42.02 5.22 -48.16
C ARG A 19 -42.90 4.44 -47.20
N SER A 20 -43.14 3.15 -47.49
CA SER A 20 -43.87 2.24 -46.58
C SER A 20 -43.11 2.02 -45.28
N THR A 21 -41.80 1.80 -45.34
CA THR A 21 -40.99 1.63 -44.13
C THR A 21 -40.97 2.89 -43.26
N PHE A 22 -40.86 4.06 -43.87
CA PHE A 22 -40.88 5.35 -43.13
C PHE A 22 -42.25 5.61 -42.48
N ARG A 23 -43.36 5.32 -43.19
CA ARG A 23 -44.70 5.39 -42.58
C ARG A 23 -44.90 4.38 -41.45
N GLU A 24 -44.28 3.23 -41.54
CA GLU A 24 -44.30 2.23 -40.50
C GLU A 24 -43.59 2.68 -39.24
N ILE A 25 -42.42 3.32 -39.40
CA ILE A 25 -41.68 3.91 -38.26
C ILE A 25 -42.57 4.95 -37.57
N LEU A 26 -43.18 5.84 -38.30
CA LEU A 26 -44.08 6.87 -37.74
C LEU A 26 -45.35 6.27 -37.14
N GLY A 27 -45.90 5.20 -37.71
CA GLY A 27 -47.14 4.54 -37.25
C GLY A 27 -46.92 3.60 -36.03
N SER A 28 -45.67 3.24 -35.76
CA SER A 28 -45.27 2.37 -34.63
C SER A 28 -44.11 2.93 -33.82
N MET A 29 -44.14 4.23 -33.61
CA MET A 29 -43.03 4.98 -32.95
C MET A 29 -42.64 4.37 -31.57
N GLY A 30 -43.62 3.97 -30.74
CA GLY A 30 -43.34 3.35 -29.45
C GLY A 30 -42.52 2.06 -29.55
N ARG A 31 -42.75 1.22 -30.54
CA ARG A 31 -41.97 -0.01 -30.77
C ARG A 31 -40.59 0.30 -31.33
N TYR A 32 -40.52 1.28 -32.24
CA TYR A 32 -39.26 1.75 -32.80
C TYR A 32 -38.36 2.31 -31.71
N LEU A 33 -38.91 3.17 -30.84
CA LEU A 33 -38.21 3.70 -29.68
C LEU A 33 -37.82 2.61 -28.70
N ALA A 34 -38.66 1.59 -28.46
CA ALA A 34 -38.30 0.49 -27.57
C ALA A 34 -37.07 -0.29 -28.07
N ILE A 35 -37.02 -0.60 -29.40
CA ILE A 35 -35.84 -1.24 -29.99
C ILE A 35 -34.63 -0.32 -29.92
N LEU A 36 -34.78 0.93 -30.23
CA LEU A 36 -33.73 1.94 -30.17
C LEU A 36 -33.17 2.07 -28.75
N SER A 37 -34.06 2.23 -27.74
CA SER A 37 -33.64 2.44 -26.36
C SER A 37 -32.93 1.22 -25.75
N ILE A 38 -33.43 0.00 -26.00
CA ILE A 38 -32.79 -1.19 -25.46
C ILE A 38 -31.42 -1.44 -26.11
N ILE A 39 -31.27 -1.14 -27.39
CA ILE A 39 -29.98 -1.19 -28.08
C ILE A 39 -29.06 -0.08 -27.57
N ALA A 40 -29.58 1.14 -27.42
CA ALA A 40 -28.81 2.26 -26.87
C ALA A 40 -28.31 1.95 -25.46
N LEU A 41 -29.16 1.40 -24.59
CA LEU A 41 -28.77 0.95 -23.26
C LEU A 41 -27.72 -0.16 -23.33
N GLY A 42 -27.95 -1.21 -24.11
CA GLY A 42 -27.00 -2.32 -24.20
C GLY A 42 -25.66 -1.92 -24.78
N VAL A 43 -25.62 -1.06 -25.79
CA VAL A 43 -24.40 -0.51 -26.38
C VAL A 43 -23.76 0.47 -25.42
N GLY A 44 -24.51 1.37 -24.82
CA GLY A 44 -24.01 2.37 -23.88
C GLY A 44 -23.34 1.71 -22.67
N PHE A 45 -23.97 0.70 -22.14
CA PHE A 45 -23.42 -0.07 -21.02
C PHE A 45 -22.13 -0.82 -21.41
N PHE A 46 -22.17 -1.51 -22.55
CA PHE A 46 -21.01 -2.21 -23.06
C PHE A 46 -19.84 -1.28 -23.31
N THR A 47 -20.08 -0.19 -24.06
CA THR A 47 -19.00 0.72 -24.45
C THR A 47 -18.54 1.57 -23.27
N GLY A 48 -19.46 2.03 -22.42
CA GLY A 48 -19.17 2.83 -21.25
C GLY A 48 -18.30 2.09 -20.25
N LEU A 49 -18.70 0.90 -19.82
CA LEU A 49 -17.89 0.09 -18.90
C LEU A 49 -16.55 -0.32 -19.52
N LYS A 50 -16.55 -0.68 -20.80
CA LYS A 50 -15.32 -1.18 -21.44
C LYS A 50 -14.28 -0.08 -21.65
N ILE A 51 -14.70 1.16 -21.93
CA ILE A 51 -13.79 2.28 -22.11
C ILE A 51 -13.26 2.83 -20.77
N THR A 52 -14.03 2.65 -19.69
CA THR A 52 -13.71 3.23 -18.38
C THR A 52 -12.29 2.89 -17.93
N LYS A 53 -11.91 1.62 -17.97
CA LYS A 53 -10.51 1.24 -17.62
C LYS A 53 -9.49 2.01 -18.45
N THR A 54 -9.70 2.11 -19.77
CA THR A 54 -8.76 2.78 -20.67
C THR A 54 -8.66 4.28 -20.35
N GLU A 55 -9.79 4.91 -20.04
CA GLU A 55 -9.82 6.33 -19.68
C GLU A 55 -9.25 6.60 -18.29
N MET A 56 -9.49 5.72 -17.32
CA MET A 56 -8.87 5.76 -16.01
C MET A 56 -7.34 5.68 -16.11
N ILE A 57 -6.83 4.64 -16.80
CA ILE A 57 -5.38 4.45 -17.01
C ILE A 57 -4.78 5.64 -17.75
N ALA A 58 -5.42 6.14 -18.81
CA ALA A 58 -4.92 7.27 -19.57
C ALA A 58 -4.88 8.57 -18.77
N THR A 59 -5.84 8.76 -17.85
CA THR A 59 -5.88 9.93 -16.95
C THR A 59 -4.70 9.93 -16.00
N ILE A 60 -4.46 8.80 -15.33
CA ILE A 60 -3.33 8.67 -14.41
C ILE A 60 -2.00 8.64 -15.17
N ASN A 61 -1.93 7.99 -16.33
CA ASN A 61 -0.73 7.97 -17.15
C ASN A 61 -0.29 9.38 -17.59
N GLU A 62 -1.24 10.23 -17.98
CA GLU A 62 -0.95 11.63 -18.31
C GLU A 62 -0.38 12.39 -17.11
N PHE A 63 -0.98 12.22 -15.94
CA PHE A 63 -0.51 12.85 -14.70
C PHE A 63 0.87 12.35 -14.27
N ILE A 64 1.09 11.04 -14.32
CA ILE A 64 2.38 10.40 -14.02
C ILE A 64 3.49 10.92 -14.95
N GLN A 65 3.19 11.04 -16.24
CA GLN A 65 4.17 11.56 -17.19
C GLN A 65 4.40 13.07 -17.01
N GLU A 66 3.34 13.86 -16.78
CA GLU A 66 3.47 15.30 -16.52
C GLU A 66 4.32 15.57 -15.27
N LYS A 67 4.20 14.73 -14.24
CA LYS A 67 4.91 14.89 -12.97
C LYS A 67 6.22 14.12 -12.88
N ASN A 68 6.67 13.49 -13.96
CA ASN A 68 7.88 12.69 -13.98
C ASN A 68 7.95 11.66 -12.84
N PHE A 69 6.87 10.89 -12.70
CA PHE A 69 6.81 9.84 -11.70
C PHE A 69 7.95 8.84 -11.88
N TYR A 70 8.63 8.47 -10.81
CA TYR A 70 9.81 7.60 -10.85
C TYR A 70 9.54 6.25 -11.53
N ASP A 71 10.59 5.65 -12.04
CA ASP A 71 10.59 4.25 -12.50
C ASP A 71 11.27 3.35 -11.48
N PHE A 72 12.41 3.78 -10.93
CA PHE A 72 13.08 3.13 -9.83
C PHE A 72 13.24 4.06 -8.64
N ARG A 73 13.11 3.49 -7.46
CA ARG A 73 13.39 4.07 -6.18
C ARG A 73 14.50 3.25 -5.52
N LEU A 74 15.65 3.88 -5.34
CA LEU A 74 16.84 3.28 -4.80
C LEU A 74 16.96 3.59 -3.32
N VAL A 75 17.36 2.61 -2.54
CA VAL A 75 17.48 2.72 -1.09
C VAL A 75 18.69 1.99 -0.59
N SER A 76 19.38 2.59 0.36
CA SER A 76 20.50 1.99 1.07
C SER A 76 20.34 2.21 2.56
N SER A 77 20.71 1.23 3.37
CA SER A 77 20.74 1.38 4.84
C SER A 77 21.69 2.47 5.34
N LEU A 78 22.64 2.87 4.51
CA LEU A 78 23.57 3.96 4.82
C LEU A 78 23.27 5.24 4.02
N GLY A 79 22.15 5.26 3.28
CA GLY A 79 21.79 6.34 2.37
C GLY A 79 22.73 6.46 1.16
N PHE A 80 22.61 7.58 0.44
CA PHE A 80 23.38 7.88 -0.74
C PHE A 80 23.91 9.31 -0.70
N GLU A 81 25.11 9.50 -1.21
CA GLU A 81 25.70 10.82 -1.42
C GLU A 81 25.33 11.44 -2.77
N GLN A 82 25.63 12.72 -2.93
CA GLN A 82 25.51 13.40 -4.21
C GLN A 82 26.32 12.70 -5.34
N ALA A 83 27.47 12.12 -5.01
CA ALA A 83 28.27 11.37 -5.96
C ALA A 83 27.59 10.09 -6.45
N ASP A 84 26.74 9.47 -5.63
CA ASP A 84 25.95 8.32 -6.00
C ASP A 84 24.82 8.73 -6.93
N VAL A 85 24.14 9.83 -6.62
CA VAL A 85 23.09 10.40 -7.48
C VAL A 85 23.64 10.74 -8.86
N GLU A 86 24.83 11.33 -8.92
CA GLU A 86 25.52 11.64 -10.20
C GLU A 86 25.88 10.35 -10.97
N ALA A 87 26.31 9.29 -10.28
CA ALA A 87 26.58 8.00 -10.90
C ALA A 87 25.32 7.40 -11.50
N PHE A 88 24.19 7.40 -10.76
CA PHE A 88 22.91 6.94 -11.26
C PHE A 88 22.39 7.78 -12.44
N ARG A 89 22.66 9.08 -12.44
CA ARG A 89 22.28 9.98 -13.53
C ARG A 89 23.04 9.72 -14.82
N GLN A 90 24.24 9.18 -14.72
CA GLN A 90 25.10 8.88 -15.88
C GLN A 90 24.77 7.54 -16.54
N GLU A 91 23.90 6.72 -15.94
CA GLU A 91 23.49 5.46 -16.55
C GLU A 91 22.69 5.66 -17.84
N PRO A 92 22.83 4.74 -18.80
CA PRO A 92 22.08 4.81 -20.06
C PRO A 92 20.57 4.89 -19.81
N ASP A 93 19.87 5.62 -20.67
CA ASP A 93 18.41 5.80 -20.66
C ASP A 93 17.84 6.50 -19.41
N VAL A 94 18.68 7.04 -18.53
CA VAL A 94 18.24 7.82 -17.37
C VAL A 94 17.94 9.25 -17.81
N ARG A 95 16.71 9.66 -17.60
CA ARG A 95 16.27 11.04 -17.80
C ARG A 95 16.57 11.91 -16.59
N TYR A 96 16.26 11.41 -15.41
CA TYR A 96 16.50 12.06 -14.13
C TYR A 96 16.89 11.04 -13.07
N ALA A 97 17.90 11.37 -12.27
CA ALA A 97 18.15 10.74 -10.98
C ALA A 97 18.26 11.86 -9.94
N GLU A 98 17.52 11.78 -8.86
CA GLU A 98 17.39 12.86 -7.89
C GLU A 98 17.31 12.31 -6.47
N GLY A 99 18.15 12.79 -5.57
CA GLY A 99 18.19 12.40 -4.18
C GLY A 99 17.17 13.17 -3.33
N THR A 100 16.61 12.56 -2.30
CA THR A 100 15.52 13.09 -1.49
C THR A 100 15.73 12.82 -0.01
N TYR A 101 15.32 13.78 0.82
CA TYR A 101 15.14 13.61 2.25
C TYR A 101 13.73 13.16 2.53
N SER A 102 13.53 12.07 3.26
CA SER A 102 12.21 11.57 3.65
C SER A 102 12.26 10.86 4.99
N PHE A 103 11.50 11.34 5.96
CA PHE A 103 11.39 10.74 7.30
C PHE A 103 10.06 11.11 7.95
N ASP A 104 9.69 10.36 8.98
CA ASP A 104 8.49 10.62 9.77
C ASP A 104 8.82 11.52 10.95
N ALA A 105 7.93 12.47 11.24
CA ALA A 105 8.07 13.33 12.40
C ALA A 105 6.71 13.72 13.00
N LEU A 106 6.67 13.94 14.31
CA LEU A 106 5.51 14.39 15.05
C LEU A 106 5.44 15.92 15.07
N TYR A 107 4.30 16.44 14.70
CA TYR A 107 4.01 17.88 14.65
C TYR A 107 2.83 18.24 15.54
N SER A 108 2.94 19.37 16.24
CA SER A 108 1.85 20.11 16.83
C SER A 108 1.35 21.22 15.89
N GLY A 109 0.18 21.79 16.19
CA GLY A 109 -0.44 22.84 15.35
C GLY A 109 -1.37 22.28 14.26
N ILE A 110 -1.63 20.98 14.27
CA ILE A 110 -2.56 20.28 13.35
C ILE A 110 -3.68 19.68 14.19
N GLY A 111 -4.76 20.45 14.42
CA GLY A 111 -5.81 20.05 15.34
C GLY A 111 -5.37 20.12 16.81
N GLU A 112 -5.96 19.25 17.64
CA GLU A 112 -5.73 19.25 19.10
C GLU A 112 -4.64 18.27 19.56
N ARG A 113 -4.14 17.42 18.67
CA ARG A 113 -3.20 16.33 18.99
C ARG A 113 -1.93 16.43 18.17
N GLU A 114 -0.87 15.80 18.66
CA GLU A 114 0.33 15.57 17.87
C GLU A 114 0.00 14.65 16.68
N THR A 115 0.55 15.00 15.53
CA THR A 115 0.22 14.34 14.27
C THR A 115 1.50 13.90 13.57
N ALA A 116 1.61 12.61 13.28
CA ALA A 116 2.71 12.08 12.50
C ALA A 116 2.54 12.46 11.02
N LEU A 117 3.52 13.14 10.48
CA LEU A 117 3.61 13.52 9.07
C LEU A 117 4.86 12.95 8.42
N LYS A 118 4.71 12.57 7.16
CA LYS A 118 5.87 12.30 6.30
C LYS A 118 6.47 13.60 5.84
N THR A 119 7.64 13.91 6.33
CA THR A 119 8.40 15.11 5.98
C THR A 119 9.33 14.81 4.82
N MET A 120 9.26 15.60 3.75
CA MET A 120 10.01 15.36 2.53
C MET A 120 10.59 16.67 2.00
N SER A 121 11.75 16.58 1.33
CA SER A 121 12.27 17.71 0.56
C SER A 121 11.44 17.94 -0.70
N LEU A 122 11.32 19.20 -1.13
CA LEU A 122 10.64 19.56 -2.38
C LEU A 122 11.30 18.88 -3.56
N PRO A 123 10.51 18.22 -4.43
CA PRO A 123 11.02 17.59 -5.63
C PRO A 123 11.36 18.65 -6.68
N GLU A 124 12.48 18.48 -7.36
CA GLU A 124 12.93 19.36 -8.44
C GLU A 124 12.45 18.85 -9.81
N HIS A 125 12.71 17.59 -10.12
CA HIS A 125 12.45 17.01 -11.43
C HIS A 125 11.57 15.78 -11.42
N VAL A 126 11.69 14.93 -10.41
CA VAL A 126 10.97 13.65 -10.32
C VAL A 126 9.91 13.77 -9.21
N ASN A 127 8.79 13.09 -9.38
CA ASN A 127 7.67 13.12 -8.41
C ASN A 127 7.04 14.49 -8.17
N GLY A 128 6.89 15.25 -9.24
CA GLY A 128 6.37 16.60 -9.17
C GLY A 128 5.06 16.72 -8.42
N ILE A 129 4.95 17.78 -7.63
CA ILE A 129 3.76 18.13 -6.87
C ILE A 129 2.85 19.09 -7.64
N LYS A 130 1.57 19.13 -7.25
CA LYS A 130 0.57 20.02 -7.81
C LYS A 130 0.01 20.93 -6.73
N LEU A 131 0.21 22.23 -6.88
CA LEU A 131 -0.37 23.21 -5.97
C LEU A 131 -1.90 23.24 -6.12
N VAL A 132 -2.61 23.05 -5.03
CA VAL A 132 -4.07 23.12 -4.96
C VAL A 132 -4.53 24.50 -4.50
N SER A 133 -3.88 25.06 -3.49
CA SER A 133 -4.17 26.39 -2.97
C SER A 133 -2.92 27.00 -2.33
N GLY A 134 -2.88 28.33 -2.25
CA GLY A 134 -1.73 29.05 -1.69
C GLY A 134 -0.59 29.24 -2.69
N ARG A 135 0.63 29.08 -2.24
CA ARG A 135 1.86 29.19 -3.03
C ARG A 135 2.91 28.16 -2.61
N MET A 136 3.93 27.99 -3.41
CA MET A 136 5.09 27.19 -3.05
C MET A 136 5.97 27.91 -2.00
N PRO A 137 6.71 27.17 -1.15
CA PRO A 137 7.70 27.75 -0.25
C PRO A 137 8.80 28.47 -1.04
N VAL A 138 9.35 29.51 -0.47
CA VAL A 138 10.49 30.27 -1.01
C VAL A 138 11.53 30.59 0.08
N GLN A 139 11.26 30.19 1.31
CA GLN A 139 12.14 30.37 2.46
C GLN A 139 12.15 29.12 3.33
N PRO A 140 13.26 28.80 3.98
CA PRO A 140 13.38 27.59 4.80
C PRO A 140 12.32 27.44 5.92
N GLY A 141 11.75 28.53 6.43
CA GLY A 141 10.66 28.50 7.44
C GLY A 141 9.27 28.28 6.89
N GLU A 142 9.12 27.99 5.60
CA GLU A 142 7.85 27.74 4.93
C GLU A 142 7.71 26.27 4.52
N CYS A 143 6.49 25.77 4.50
CA CYS A 143 6.19 24.43 4.02
C CYS A 143 4.89 24.38 3.22
N VAL A 144 4.73 23.36 2.42
CA VAL A 144 3.45 22.98 1.81
C VAL A 144 3.03 21.63 2.34
N ILE A 145 1.73 21.49 2.58
CA ILE A 145 1.15 20.33 3.25
C ILE A 145 0.14 19.62 2.33
N ASP A 146 -0.16 18.37 2.65
CA ASP A 146 -1.16 17.55 1.94
C ASP A 146 -2.53 18.25 1.90
N ALA A 147 -3.07 18.44 0.70
CA ALA A 147 -4.36 19.07 0.47
C ALA A 147 -5.56 18.30 1.05
N ASN A 148 -5.36 17.03 1.44
CA ASN A 148 -6.39 16.21 2.05
C ASN A 148 -6.49 16.39 3.58
N MET A 149 -5.55 17.10 4.19
CA MET A 149 -5.60 17.39 5.62
C MET A 149 -6.70 18.41 5.94
N ARG A 150 -7.53 18.08 6.94
CA ARG A 150 -8.72 18.89 7.27
C ARG A 150 -8.53 19.91 8.38
N ASN A 151 -7.57 19.68 9.26
CA ASN A 151 -7.40 20.44 10.52
C ASN A 151 -6.24 21.41 10.46
N VAL A 152 -5.83 21.84 9.27
CA VAL A 152 -4.76 22.81 9.04
C VAL A 152 -5.15 23.74 7.88
N ALA A 153 -4.80 24.99 7.99
CA ALA A 153 -5.08 26.03 6.99
C ALA A 153 -3.80 26.77 6.55
N ILE A 154 -3.87 27.43 5.41
CA ILE A 154 -2.77 28.29 4.95
C ILE A 154 -2.60 29.46 5.93
N GLY A 155 -1.38 29.64 6.43
CA GLY A 155 -1.01 30.62 7.45
C GLY A 155 -0.83 30.02 8.84
N ASP A 156 -1.28 28.79 9.07
CA ASP A 156 -1.04 28.10 10.33
C ASP A 156 0.45 27.72 10.46
N GLN A 157 0.88 27.59 11.71
CA GLN A 157 2.23 27.13 12.03
C GLN A 157 2.17 25.69 12.55
N ILE A 158 3.02 24.87 11.99
CA ILE A 158 3.27 23.52 12.48
C ILE A 158 4.65 23.49 13.14
N THR A 159 4.76 22.79 14.26
CA THR A 159 6.01 22.74 15.05
C THR A 159 6.33 21.30 15.39
N LEU A 160 7.59 20.89 15.15
CA LEU A 160 8.12 19.63 15.62
C LEU A 160 8.03 19.55 17.15
N THR A 161 7.44 18.47 17.65
CA THR A 161 7.25 18.30 19.09
C THR A 161 8.52 17.74 19.76
N ASP A 162 8.68 18.02 21.03
CA ASP A 162 9.81 17.48 21.83
C ASP A 162 9.64 15.98 22.13
N THR A 163 8.52 15.38 21.76
CA THR A 163 8.28 13.92 21.78
C THR A 163 8.98 13.17 20.65
N ASN A 164 9.45 13.88 19.61
CA ASN A 164 10.35 13.29 18.64
C ASN A 164 11.69 12.91 19.30
N GLU A 165 12.31 11.85 18.80
CA GLU A 165 13.66 11.47 19.22
C GLU A 165 14.66 12.61 18.93
N ALA A 166 15.70 12.72 19.75
CA ALA A 166 16.70 13.78 19.61
C ALA A 166 17.32 13.79 18.22
N ASP A 167 17.62 12.61 17.69
CA ASP A 167 18.18 12.43 16.35
C ASP A 167 17.26 12.94 15.25
N THR A 168 15.94 12.73 15.40
CA THR A 168 14.94 13.31 14.48
C THR A 168 14.94 14.83 14.55
N LEU A 169 15.09 15.41 15.74
CA LEU A 169 15.12 16.85 15.92
C LEU A 169 16.38 17.49 15.35
N ASP A 170 17.51 16.80 15.42
CA ASP A 170 18.81 17.27 14.93
C ASP A 170 18.89 17.28 13.40
N ILE A 171 18.00 16.55 12.72
CA ILE A 171 17.85 16.59 11.26
C ILE A 171 17.40 17.98 10.78
N PHE A 172 16.71 18.75 11.63
CA PHE A 172 16.13 20.04 11.22
C PHE A 172 16.90 21.23 11.75
N LYS A 173 17.25 22.16 10.88
CA LYS A 173 17.83 23.46 11.26
C LYS A 173 16.86 24.36 12.03
N GLN A 174 15.56 24.07 11.97
CA GLN A 174 14.51 24.81 12.68
C GLN A 174 13.32 23.90 12.95
N ARG A 175 12.53 24.24 13.97
CA ARG A 175 11.45 23.38 14.46
C ARG A 175 10.05 23.85 14.08
N THR A 176 9.87 25.11 13.66
CA THR A 176 8.56 25.69 13.36
C THR A 176 8.49 26.15 11.91
N PHE A 177 7.41 25.77 11.23
CA PHE A 177 7.19 26.03 9.82
C PHE A 177 5.82 26.65 9.59
N THR A 178 5.73 27.60 8.68
CA THR A 178 4.46 28.22 8.27
C THR A 178 3.92 27.51 7.03
N VAL A 179 2.70 27.04 7.09
CA VAL A 179 2.00 26.45 5.94
C VAL A 179 1.64 27.54 4.94
N VAL A 180 2.30 27.57 3.78
CA VAL A 180 2.08 28.59 2.74
C VAL A 180 1.24 28.07 1.56
N GLY A 181 1.03 26.76 1.48
CA GLY A 181 0.22 26.17 0.44
C GLY A 181 -0.20 24.73 0.74
N MET A 182 -1.19 24.29 0.01
CA MET A 182 -1.68 22.91 0.04
C MET A 182 -1.41 22.26 -1.32
N VAL A 183 -0.87 21.05 -1.30
CA VAL A 183 -0.42 20.35 -2.51
C VAL A 183 -0.97 18.94 -2.60
N GLN A 184 -1.10 18.46 -3.83
CA GLN A 184 -1.21 17.05 -4.16
C GLN A 184 0.14 16.57 -4.68
N SER A 185 0.59 15.43 -4.20
CA SER A 185 1.84 14.84 -4.62
C SER A 185 1.59 13.67 -5.57
N SER A 186 2.35 13.58 -6.66
CA SER A 186 2.25 12.45 -7.57
C SER A 186 2.73 11.14 -6.93
N TYR A 187 3.53 11.22 -5.89
CA TYR A 187 3.94 10.06 -5.11
C TYR A 187 2.76 9.41 -4.36
N TYR A 188 1.75 10.17 -3.97
CA TYR A 188 0.56 9.72 -3.27
C TYR A 188 -0.66 9.72 -4.18
N ILE A 189 -0.80 8.71 -5.06
CA ILE A 189 -1.93 8.59 -5.98
C ILE A 189 -3.24 8.37 -5.23
N ASN A 190 -3.23 7.60 -4.14
CA ASN A 190 -4.38 7.29 -3.31
C ASN A 190 -4.42 8.15 -2.02
N PHE A 191 -5.47 7.98 -1.22
CA PHE A 191 -5.62 8.72 0.04
C PHE A 191 -4.76 8.16 1.18
N GLU A 192 -4.22 6.96 1.06
CA GLU A 192 -3.40 6.34 2.09
C GLU A 192 -2.01 6.96 2.12
N ARG A 193 -1.53 7.31 3.32
CA ARG A 193 -0.23 7.94 3.54
C ARG A 193 0.81 7.00 4.10
N GLY A 194 0.34 5.88 4.65
CA GLY A 194 1.18 4.83 5.15
C GLY A 194 1.16 4.70 6.67
N THR A 195 2.00 3.81 7.24
CA THR A 195 2.20 3.61 8.68
C THR A 195 3.57 4.11 9.11
N THR A 196 3.79 4.32 10.38
CA THR A 196 5.01 4.85 10.96
C THR A 196 5.30 4.16 12.28
N SER A 197 6.53 4.20 12.76
CA SER A 197 6.91 3.76 14.11
C SER A 197 6.67 4.83 15.18
N ILE A 198 6.11 5.99 14.86
CA ILE A 198 5.90 7.08 15.79
C ILE A 198 4.43 7.45 15.94
N GLY A 199 4.08 8.11 17.03
CA GLY A 199 2.71 8.53 17.34
C GLY A 199 1.78 7.33 17.47
N ASN A 200 0.67 7.34 16.79
CA ASN A 200 -0.33 6.26 16.80
C ASN A 200 -0.11 5.21 15.67
N GLY A 201 1.11 5.08 15.16
CA GLY A 201 1.40 4.12 14.08
C GLY A 201 0.88 4.51 12.69
N LYS A 202 0.31 5.71 12.51
CA LYS A 202 -0.30 6.17 11.26
C LYS A 202 0.29 7.49 10.79
N VAL A 203 0.71 7.56 9.53
CA VAL A 203 1.01 8.84 8.88
C VAL A 203 -0.29 9.51 8.46
N SER A 204 -0.57 10.66 9.03
CA SER A 204 -1.82 11.39 8.77
C SER A 204 -1.79 12.22 7.48
N GLY A 205 -0.60 12.56 7.01
CA GLY A 205 -0.38 13.36 5.82
C GLY A 205 1.10 13.49 5.51
N PHE A 206 1.41 14.34 4.55
CA PHE A 206 2.80 14.66 4.21
C PHE A 206 3.02 16.17 4.19
N VAL A 207 4.27 16.56 4.40
CA VAL A 207 4.73 17.95 4.32
C VAL A 207 5.99 18.00 3.46
N TYR A 208 6.05 18.98 2.55
CA TYR A 208 7.24 19.28 1.76
C TYR A 208 7.87 20.59 2.21
N MET A 209 9.19 20.56 2.32
CA MET A 209 10.01 21.69 2.75
C MET A 209 11.18 21.89 1.78
N GLU A 210 11.78 23.08 1.79
CA GLU A 210 13.00 23.34 1.03
C GLU A 210 14.15 22.42 1.52
N PRO A 211 15.00 21.89 0.63
CA PRO A 211 16.09 20.99 1.01
C PRO A 211 17.05 21.60 2.06
N GLU A 212 17.20 22.92 2.08
CA GLU A 212 18.09 23.63 3.02
C GLU A 212 17.64 23.55 4.49
N VAL A 213 16.39 23.15 4.74
CA VAL A 213 15.85 22.92 6.09
C VAL A 213 16.52 21.73 6.77
N PHE A 214 17.00 20.77 5.98
CA PHE A 214 17.58 19.53 6.48
C PHE A 214 19.07 19.69 6.74
N ASP A 215 19.53 19.24 7.90
CA ASP A 215 20.93 19.21 8.32
C ASP A 215 21.49 17.79 8.17
N CYS A 216 21.49 17.32 6.94
CA CYS A 216 21.87 15.97 6.57
C CYS A 216 22.81 15.98 5.38
N ASP A 217 23.90 15.21 5.47
CA ASP A 217 24.91 15.09 4.39
C ASP A 217 24.63 13.96 3.41
N TYR A 218 23.52 13.20 3.57
CA TYR A 218 23.16 12.12 2.70
C TYR A 218 21.67 12.11 2.39
N TYR A 219 21.30 11.57 1.23
CA TYR A 219 19.94 11.37 0.80
C TYR A 219 19.37 10.06 1.33
N THR A 220 18.16 10.08 1.84
CA THR A 220 17.48 8.88 2.32
C THR A 220 17.05 7.95 1.19
N GLU A 221 16.75 8.52 0.01
CA GLU A 221 16.33 7.78 -1.18
C GLU A 221 16.83 8.48 -2.45
N VAL A 222 17.05 7.72 -3.54
CA VAL A 222 17.30 8.28 -4.89
C VAL A 222 16.19 7.81 -5.83
N PHE A 223 15.51 8.73 -6.48
CA PHE A 223 14.50 8.44 -7.47
C PHE A 223 15.03 8.52 -8.88
N VAL A 224 14.79 7.49 -9.67
CA VAL A 224 15.24 7.40 -11.04
C VAL A 224 14.05 7.40 -11.99
N ARG A 225 14.12 8.26 -13.01
CA ARG A 225 13.16 8.30 -14.12
C ARG A 225 13.89 8.03 -15.42
N PHE A 226 13.45 7.01 -16.18
CA PHE A 226 14.00 6.69 -17.47
C PHE A 226 13.45 7.59 -18.59
N ASP A 227 14.17 7.71 -19.68
CA ASP A 227 13.79 8.48 -20.87
C ASP A 227 12.85 7.69 -21.81
N GLN A 228 12.00 6.83 -21.24
CA GLN A 228 11.03 6.01 -21.96
C GLN A 228 9.61 6.33 -21.48
N ASP A 229 8.72 6.62 -22.44
CA ASP A 229 7.32 6.99 -22.17
C ASP A 229 6.38 5.80 -22.47
N TYR A 230 6.60 4.67 -21.79
CA TYR A 230 5.68 3.54 -21.86
C TYR A 230 4.37 3.88 -21.13
N GLU A 231 3.26 3.36 -21.68
CA GLU A 231 1.98 3.38 -20.95
C GLU A 231 2.07 2.55 -19.67
N ILE A 232 1.57 3.13 -18.57
CA ILE A 232 1.56 2.45 -17.27
C ILE A 232 0.81 1.11 -17.35
N TYR A 233 1.28 0.13 -16.58
CA TYR A 233 0.75 -1.24 -16.53
C TYR A 233 0.84 -2.02 -17.85
N SER A 234 1.42 -1.41 -18.91
CA SER A 234 1.63 -2.14 -20.17
C SER A 234 2.67 -3.24 -20.00
N GLN A 235 2.53 -4.31 -20.78
CA GLN A 235 3.52 -5.38 -20.78
C GLN A 235 4.91 -4.87 -21.19
N ALA A 236 4.96 -3.94 -22.13
CA ALA A 236 6.21 -3.31 -22.58
C ALA A 236 6.94 -2.59 -21.44
N TYR A 237 6.19 -1.89 -20.57
CA TYR A 237 6.77 -1.26 -19.38
C TYR A 237 7.28 -2.30 -18.38
N LYS A 238 6.49 -3.33 -18.10
CA LYS A 238 6.87 -4.41 -17.17
C LYS A 238 8.12 -5.16 -17.63
N ASP A 239 8.18 -5.48 -18.93
CA ASP A 239 9.32 -6.15 -19.53
C ASP A 239 10.57 -5.27 -19.45
N TYR A 240 10.45 -3.97 -19.76
CA TYR A 240 11.53 -3.00 -19.68
C TYR A 240 12.11 -2.88 -18.25
N ILE A 241 11.23 -2.72 -17.27
CA ILE A 241 11.63 -2.63 -15.85
C ILE A 241 12.31 -3.92 -15.38
N THR A 242 11.77 -5.07 -15.77
CA THR A 242 12.34 -6.38 -15.40
C THR A 242 13.73 -6.58 -16.01
N GLU A 243 13.93 -6.17 -17.26
CA GLU A 243 15.21 -6.28 -17.96
C GLU A 243 16.32 -5.43 -17.30
N HIS A 244 15.96 -4.27 -16.77
CA HIS A 244 16.94 -3.35 -16.16
C HIS A 244 17.20 -3.61 -14.68
N LYS A 245 16.29 -4.30 -13.99
CA LYS A 245 16.31 -4.45 -12.53
C LYS A 245 17.61 -5.03 -12.00
N ASP A 246 18.09 -6.16 -12.55
CA ASP A 246 19.26 -6.86 -12.04
C ASP A 246 20.55 -6.00 -12.17
N SER A 247 20.65 -5.23 -13.24
CA SER A 247 21.78 -4.30 -13.45
C SER A 247 21.77 -3.16 -12.44
N TRP A 248 20.57 -2.63 -12.15
CA TRP A 248 20.39 -1.57 -11.16
C TRP A 248 20.56 -2.07 -9.72
N GLU A 249 20.15 -3.29 -9.40
CA GLU A 249 20.45 -3.91 -8.11
C GLU A 249 21.96 -4.06 -7.90
N THR A 250 22.66 -4.48 -8.95
CA THR A 250 24.13 -4.58 -8.92
C THR A 250 24.78 -3.22 -8.70
N LEU A 251 24.37 -2.20 -9.45
CA LEU A 251 24.90 -0.84 -9.34
C LEU A 251 24.59 -0.24 -7.95
N CYS A 252 23.35 -0.37 -7.48
CA CYS A 252 22.92 0.13 -6.18
C CYS A 252 23.74 -0.51 -5.05
N LYS A 253 23.95 -1.83 -5.10
CA LYS A 253 24.79 -2.55 -4.16
C LYS A 253 26.26 -2.10 -4.23
N GLN A 254 26.79 -1.87 -5.43
CA GLN A 254 28.16 -1.37 -5.59
C GLN A 254 28.31 0.00 -4.96
N ARG A 255 27.37 0.93 -5.20
CA ARG A 255 27.40 2.27 -4.61
C ARG A 255 27.27 2.24 -3.09
N GLY A 256 26.34 1.44 -2.57
CA GLY A 256 26.18 1.24 -1.15
C GLY A 256 27.46 0.69 -0.49
N ASN A 257 28.12 -0.26 -1.13
CA ASN A 257 29.39 -0.80 -0.62
C ASN A 257 30.52 0.25 -0.64
N ILE A 258 30.63 1.06 -1.69
CA ILE A 258 31.60 2.17 -1.73
C ILE A 258 31.38 3.09 -0.53
N ARG A 259 30.12 3.45 -0.28
CA ARG A 259 29.76 4.29 0.86
C ARG A 259 30.12 3.66 2.20
N TYR A 260 29.84 2.37 2.36
CA TYR A 260 30.21 1.60 3.56
C TYR A 260 31.71 1.61 3.82
N GLU A 261 32.50 1.32 2.77
CA GLU A 261 33.97 1.33 2.89
C GLU A 261 34.49 2.73 3.24
N THR A 262 33.93 3.77 2.59
CA THR A 262 34.32 5.17 2.92
C THR A 262 34.03 5.50 4.38
N LEU A 263 32.80 5.21 4.85
CA LEU A 263 32.43 5.44 6.24
C LEU A 263 33.31 4.69 7.23
N LYS A 264 33.58 3.43 6.89
CA LYS A 264 34.42 2.58 7.72
C LYS A 264 35.89 3.06 7.75
N ASP A 265 36.43 3.44 6.60
CA ASP A 265 37.79 3.97 6.49
C ASP A 265 37.92 5.31 7.23
N ASP A 266 36.97 6.21 7.08
CA ASP A 266 36.94 7.50 7.79
C ASP A 266 36.86 7.26 9.30
N ALA A 267 35.97 6.39 9.76
CA ALA A 267 35.82 6.02 11.16
C ALA A 267 37.12 5.38 11.72
N GLN A 268 37.74 4.50 10.94
CA GLN A 268 39.01 3.89 11.32
C GLN A 268 40.15 4.89 11.37
N GLN A 269 40.21 5.82 10.43
CA GLN A 269 41.21 6.87 10.40
C GLN A 269 41.08 7.76 11.63
N GLU A 270 39.88 8.18 11.98
CA GLU A 270 39.63 9.00 13.14
C GLU A 270 39.95 8.31 14.45
N LEU A 271 39.56 7.02 14.58
CA LEU A 271 39.96 6.22 15.73
C LEU A 271 41.45 6.06 15.81
N SER A 272 42.15 5.90 14.67
CA SER A 272 43.62 5.84 14.59
C SER A 272 44.25 7.13 15.08
N ASP A 273 43.74 8.29 14.62
CA ASP A 273 44.21 9.59 15.04
C ASP A 273 43.92 9.85 16.52
N ALA A 274 42.75 9.44 17.01
CA ALA A 274 42.43 9.46 18.43
C ALA A 274 43.36 8.57 19.29
N ARG A 275 43.64 7.34 18.82
CA ARG A 275 44.60 6.44 19.49
C ARG A 275 46.00 7.01 19.53
N LYS A 276 46.49 7.55 18.39
CA LYS A 276 47.81 8.16 18.34
C LYS A 276 47.91 9.30 19.33
N LYS A 277 46.93 10.16 19.39
CA LYS A 277 46.91 11.29 20.32
C LYS A 277 46.85 10.83 21.79
N PHE A 278 46.05 9.79 22.05
CA PHE A 278 45.99 9.15 23.36
C PHE A 278 47.38 8.59 23.76
N GLU A 279 48.06 7.86 22.84
CA GLU A 279 49.37 7.30 23.06
C GLU A 279 50.39 8.41 23.31
N ASP A 280 50.35 9.48 22.53
CA ASP A 280 51.26 10.63 22.69
C ASP A 280 51.03 11.27 24.09
N GLN A 281 49.81 11.44 24.50
CA GLN A 281 49.48 12.01 25.82
C GLN A 281 49.78 11.03 26.97
N LYS A 282 49.56 9.74 26.76
CA LYS A 282 49.93 8.71 27.72
C LYS A 282 51.45 8.71 27.93
N ALA A 283 52.20 8.78 26.83
CA ALA A 283 53.67 8.85 26.90
C ALA A 283 54.14 10.12 27.61
N ASP A 284 53.54 11.27 27.27
CA ASP A 284 53.82 12.53 27.97
C ASP A 284 53.46 12.48 29.45
N GLY A 285 52.35 11.81 29.75
CA GLY A 285 51.90 11.58 31.10
C GLY A 285 52.80 10.63 31.91
N ASP A 286 53.16 9.52 31.31
CA ASP A 286 54.13 8.58 31.92
C ASP A 286 55.50 9.23 32.14
N GLU A 287 55.99 10.05 31.21
CA GLU A 287 57.21 10.80 31.34
C GLU A 287 57.11 11.82 32.52
N LYS A 288 56.02 12.58 32.58
CA LYS A 288 55.77 13.52 33.64
C LYS A 288 55.58 12.90 35.00
N LEU A 289 54.88 11.73 35.06
CA LEU A 289 54.81 10.96 36.31
C LEU A 289 56.18 10.42 36.70
N ALA A 290 56.97 9.93 35.78
CA ALA A 290 58.36 9.50 36.06
C ALA A 290 59.25 10.67 36.53
N GLU A 291 59.11 11.82 35.85
CA GLU A 291 59.79 13.03 36.28
C GLU A 291 59.34 13.52 37.67
N ALA A 292 58.06 13.49 37.93
CA ALA A 292 57.50 13.86 39.25
C ALA A 292 57.94 12.88 40.33
N TYR A 293 57.96 11.58 40.03
CA TYR A 293 58.50 10.58 40.96
C TYR A 293 60.01 10.81 41.27
N GLN A 294 60.81 11.07 40.17
CA GLN A 294 62.18 11.35 40.34
C GLN A 294 62.39 12.61 41.16
N LYS A 295 61.60 13.66 40.97
CA LYS A 295 61.64 14.87 41.80
C LYS A 295 61.25 14.60 43.25
N ILE A 296 60.28 13.68 43.53
CA ILE A 296 59.92 13.24 44.85
C ILE A 296 61.08 12.44 45.46
N GLU A 297 61.73 11.55 44.73
CA GLU A 297 62.92 10.82 45.20
C GLU A 297 64.09 11.73 45.41
N ASP A 298 64.35 12.68 44.49
CA ASP A 298 65.41 13.69 44.64
C ASP A 298 65.11 14.59 45.82
N ALA A 299 63.90 14.89 46.11
CA ALA A 299 63.47 15.72 47.24
C ALA A 299 63.32 14.97 48.54
N LYS A 300 63.49 13.71 48.60
CA LYS A 300 63.77 12.97 49.79
C LYS A 300 65.11 13.52 50.40
N GLN A 301 65.99 14.06 49.58
CA GLN A 301 67.27 14.71 50.04
C GLN A 301 67.14 16.25 50.25
N GLU A 302 66.21 16.86 49.51
CA GLU A 302 66.03 18.32 49.68
C GLU A 302 64.54 18.68 49.67
N LEU A 303 64.08 19.13 50.85
CA LEU A 303 62.64 19.38 51.17
C LEU A 303 61.99 20.48 50.37
N THR A 304 62.63 21.12 49.43
CA THR A 304 62.14 22.34 48.78
C THR A 304 61.44 22.16 47.45
N ASP A 305 61.49 20.96 46.79
CA ASP A 305 61.05 20.77 45.42
C ASP A 305 59.72 20.05 45.25
N GLY A 306 59.04 19.75 46.33
CA GLY A 306 57.77 19.00 46.28
C GLY A 306 56.68 19.68 45.46
N ARG A 307 56.70 21.01 45.41
CA ARG A 307 55.70 21.83 44.71
C ARG A 307 55.85 21.77 43.18
N ASN A 308 57.06 21.76 42.65
CA ASN A 308 57.28 21.66 41.20
C ASN A 308 56.85 20.33 40.60
N ARG A 309 56.66 19.33 41.44
CA ARG A 309 56.29 18.00 41.02
C ARG A 309 54.77 17.84 40.79
N LEU A 310 54.00 18.58 41.57
CA LEU A 310 52.56 18.62 41.46
C LEU A 310 52.13 19.38 40.16
N ASP A 311 52.89 20.50 39.85
CA ASP A 311 52.66 21.25 38.63
C ASP A 311 52.85 20.42 37.38
N SER A 312 53.76 19.41 37.44
CA SER A 312 53.96 18.48 36.30
C SER A 312 52.76 17.55 36.09
N ALA A 313 52.02 17.20 37.13
CA ALA A 313 50.82 16.36 37.02
C ALA A 313 49.61 17.10 36.41
N TRP A 314 49.57 18.44 36.61
CA TRP A 314 48.58 19.31 35.97
C TRP A 314 48.74 19.35 34.45
N VAL A 315 49.96 19.49 33.97
CA VAL A 315 50.26 19.50 32.55
C VAL A 315 49.83 18.19 31.85
N GLU A 316 49.95 17.07 32.61
CA GLU A 316 49.51 15.80 32.12
C GLU A 316 47.97 15.68 31.95
N LEU A 317 47.23 16.21 32.90
CA LEU A 317 45.77 16.24 32.85
C LEU A 317 45.24 17.09 31.66
N GLU A 318 45.85 18.28 31.44
CA GLU A 318 45.50 19.15 30.33
C GLU A 318 45.72 18.46 28.98
N GLN A 319 46.76 17.66 28.88
CA GLN A 319 47.05 16.92 27.68
C GLN A 319 46.04 15.78 27.42
N GLN A 320 45.61 15.12 28.51
CA GLN A 320 44.56 14.12 28.40
C GLN A 320 43.20 14.77 28.03
N GLU A 321 42.91 15.97 28.56
CA GLU A 321 41.72 16.73 28.15
C GLU A 321 41.75 17.07 26.64
N ALA A 322 42.91 17.46 26.10
CA ALA A 322 43.08 17.72 24.67
C ALA A 322 42.86 16.46 23.80
N ASP A 323 43.30 15.28 24.29
CA ASP A 323 43.13 13.98 23.62
C ASP A 323 41.64 13.54 23.51
N LEU A 324 40.90 13.83 24.57
CA LEU A 324 39.46 13.50 24.58
C LEU A 324 38.66 14.39 23.63
N GLN A 325 39.10 15.66 23.49
CA GLN A 325 38.46 16.61 22.58
C GLN A 325 38.63 16.21 21.09
N GLU A 326 39.77 15.60 20.75
CA GLU A 326 39.97 15.13 19.37
C GLU A 326 39.11 13.91 19.06
N LYS A 327 38.93 12.99 20.00
CA LYS A 327 38.01 11.87 19.86
C LYS A 327 36.57 12.33 19.61
N GLU A 328 36.19 13.42 20.29
CA GLU A 328 34.86 14.02 20.05
C GLU A 328 34.72 14.57 18.63
N ASN A 329 35.77 15.25 18.12
CA ASN A 329 35.76 15.79 16.76
C ASN A 329 35.64 14.65 15.74
N ALA A 330 36.40 13.54 15.95
CA ALA A 330 36.35 12.37 15.11
C ALA A 330 34.95 11.73 15.02
N LEU A 331 34.27 11.63 16.15
CA LEU A 331 32.93 11.04 16.21
C LEU A 331 31.87 11.96 15.54
N ASN A 332 32.05 13.28 15.64
CA ASN A 332 31.14 14.22 14.98
C ASN A 332 31.21 14.14 13.45
N GLU A 333 32.41 13.95 12.90
CA GLU A 333 32.61 13.80 11.44
C GLU A 333 31.94 12.49 10.93
N GLN A 334 31.99 11.43 11.73
CA GLN A 334 31.23 10.20 11.40
C GLN A 334 29.73 10.44 11.35
N ALA A 335 29.22 11.20 12.31
CA ALA A 335 27.80 11.56 12.36
C ALA A 335 27.38 12.42 11.16
N GLU A 336 28.22 13.40 10.74
CA GLU A 336 27.94 14.20 9.53
C GLU A 336 27.86 13.35 8.26
N THR A 337 28.74 12.37 8.17
CA THR A 337 28.79 11.46 7.03
C THR A 337 27.54 10.59 6.94
N LEU A 338 27.06 10.08 8.08
CA LEU A 338 25.81 9.31 8.15
C LEU A 338 24.61 10.17 7.75
N GLN A 339 24.62 11.43 8.18
CA GLN A 339 23.58 12.40 7.88
C GLN A 339 23.48 12.71 6.37
N THR A 340 24.61 12.78 5.68
CA THR A 340 24.71 12.97 4.22
C THR A 340 23.98 11.85 3.46
N ASN A 341 24.19 10.60 3.90
CA ASN A 341 23.56 9.44 3.28
C ASN A 341 22.04 9.40 3.43
N ARG A 342 21.57 9.84 4.59
CA ARG A 342 20.15 9.94 4.89
C ARG A 342 19.46 10.98 4.00
N THR A 343 20.13 12.08 3.77
CA THR A 343 19.64 13.15 2.90
C THR A 343 19.54 12.69 1.44
N ALA A 344 20.51 11.88 0.97
CA ALA A 344 20.49 11.30 -0.37
C ALA A 344 19.29 10.37 -0.64
N LEU A 345 18.92 9.56 0.35
CA LEU A 345 17.75 8.69 0.25
C LEU A 345 16.43 9.51 0.20
N GLN A 346 16.33 10.56 1.02
CA GLN A 346 15.17 11.45 1.04
C GLN A 346 14.95 12.19 -0.29
N GLN A 347 16.03 12.64 -0.94
CA GLN A 347 15.92 13.25 -2.27
C GLN A 347 15.46 12.26 -3.35
N THR A 348 15.82 10.98 -3.20
CA THR A 348 15.36 9.93 -4.11
C THR A 348 13.84 9.70 -3.99
N ILE A 349 13.32 9.78 -2.78
CA ILE A 349 11.88 9.64 -2.53
C ILE A 349 11.09 10.86 -3.07
N ALA A 350 11.63 12.07 -2.96
CA ALA A 350 10.92 13.28 -3.42
C ALA A 350 10.81 13.39 -4.95
N GLN A 351 11.62 12.64 -5.69
CA GLN A 351 11.56 12.58 -7.16
C GLN A 351 10.58 11.54 -7.71
N LEU A 352 10.04 10.71 -6.83
CA LEU A 352 8.95 9.81 -7.21
C LEU A 352 7.66 10.61 -7.44
N PRO A 353 6.87 10.25 -8.44
CA PRO A 353 5.52 10.76 -8.59
C PRO A 353 4.71 10.61 -7.30
N ALA A 354 3.83 11.53 -7.01
CA ALA A 354 3.11 11.62 -5.73
C ALA A 354 2.32 10.36 -5.37
N GLU A 355 1.89 9.60 -6.37
CA GLU A 355 1.21 8.33 -6.21
C GLU A 355 2.12 7.24 -5.64
N GLN A 356 3.39 7.26 -6.02
CA GLN A 356 4.38 6.31 -5.51
C GLN A 356 4.92 6.73 -4.12
N GLN A 357 4.94 8.01 -3.81
CA GLN A 357 5.28 8.48 -2.47
C GLN A 357 4.24 8.02 -1.44
N GLN A 358 2.97 8.09 -1.79
CA GLN A 358 1.90 7.61 -0.93
C GLN A 358 1.98 6.09 -0.69
N MET A 359 2.34 5.34 -1.72
CA MET A 359 2.54 3.90 -1.63
C MET A 359 3.75 3.49 -0.78
N LEU A 360 4.83 4.29 -0.79
CA LEU A 360 6.00 4.07 0.06
C LEU A 360 5.67 4.23 1.54
N ASP A 361 4.89 5.24 1.86
CA ASP A 361 4.55 5.50 3.25
C ASP A 361 3.58 4.45 3.80
N GLN A 362 2.67 3.98 2.96
CA GLN A 362 1.84 2.82 3.31
C GLN A 362 2.66 1.55 3.47
N LEU A 363 3.65 1.33 2.60
CA LEU A 363 4.54 0.18 2.73
C LEU A 363 5.40 0.26 3.98
N LYS A 364 6.00 1.42 4.28
CA LYS A 364 6.76 1.61 5.54
C LYS A 364 5.89 1.35 6.76
N GLN A 365 4.67 1.87 6.77
CA GLN A 365 3.74 1.62 7.86
C GLN A 365 3.32 0.17 7.95
N SER A 366 3.17 -0.49 6.82
CA SER A 366 2.87 -1.92 6.80
C SER A 366 4.06 -2.75 7.29
N ILE A 367 5.30 -2.37 6.94
CA ILE A 367 6.52 -3.00 7.45
C ILE A 367 6.66 -2.77 8.96
N VAL A 368 6.40 -1.55 9.44
CA VAL A 368 6.46 -1.23 10.87
C VAL A 368 5.32 -1.88 11.64
N ALA A 369 4.11 -1.94 11.08
CA ALA A 369 3.00 -2.68 11.67
C ALA A 369 3.24 -4.21 11.69
N ALA A 370 4.08 -4.69 10.78
CA ALA A 370 4.51 -6.07 10.73
C ALA A 370 5.79 -6.36 11.56
N GLN A 371 6.46 -5.34 12.12
CA GLN A 371 7.62 -5.53 13.00
C GLN A 371 7.22 -6.35 14.24
N GLY A 372 7.93 -7.44 14.46
CA GLY A 372 7.60 -8.42 15.52
C GLY A 372 6.71 -9.58 15.08
N ASN A 373 6.24 -9.55 13.86
CA ASN A 373 5.47 -10.63 13.24
C ASN A 373 6.13 -11.08 11.94
N GLU A 374 6.93 -12.14 12.04
CA GLU A 374 7.72 -12.65 10.90
C GLU A 374 6.84 -13.11 9.72
N GLU A 375 5.66 -13.67 10.02
CA GLU A 375 4.72 -14.11 8.99
C GLU A 375 4.05 -12.94 8.26
N ALA A 376 3.67 -11.89 9.00
CA ALA A 376 3.13 -10.67 8.40
C ALA A 376 4.17 -9.95 7.53
N MET A 377 5.43 -9.95 7.97
CA MET A 377 6.53 -9.36 7.25
C MET A 377 6.82 -10.13 5.95
N GLN A 378 6.83 -11.46 5.98
CA GLN A 378 7.06 -12.28 4.79
C GLN A 378 5.87 -12.25 3.82
N ALA A 379 4.62 -12.18 4.33
CA ALA A 379 3.44 -11.99 3.50
C ALA A 379 3.50 -10.63 2.79
N LEU A 380 3.86 -9.59 3.53
CA LEU A 380 4.04 -8.25 3.00
C LEU A 380 5.18 -8.24 1.98
N GLN A 381 6.29 -8.89 2.28
CA GLN A 381 7.45 -9.00 1.41
C GLN A 381 7.11 -9.77 0.12
N MET A 382 6.49 -10.96 0.21
CA MET A 382 6.10 -11.72 -0.98
C MET A 382 5.03 -11.01 -1.82
N GLN A 383 4.09 -10.35 -1.18
CA GLN A 383 3.10 -9.54 -1.87
C GLN A 383 3.76 -8.42 -2.68
N TRP A 384 4.77 -7.79 -2.11
CA TRP A 384 5.42 -6.62 -2.68
C TRP A 384 6.59 -6.95 -3.59
N GLU A 385 7.34 -8.02 -3.35
CA GLU A 385 8.37 -8.52 -4.26
C GLU A 385 7.78 -9.03 -5.59
N GLN A 386 6.52 -9.51 -5.59
CA GLN A 386 5.81 -9.86 -6.82
C GLN A 386 5.20 -8.66 -7.55
N GLN A 387 4.80 -7.61 -6.83
CA GLN A 387 4.09 -6.47 -7.41
C GLN A 387 5.02 -5.29 -7.68
N ALA A 388 6.03 -5.10 -6.86
CA ALA A 388 6.90 -3.93 -6.94
C ALA A 388 8.19 -4.08 -6.10
N PRO A 389 9.12 -4.95 -6.47
CA PRO A 389 10.32 -5.24 -5.68
C PRO A 389 11.18 -4.01 -5.34
N GLN A 390 11.18 -2.99 -6.18
CA GLN A 390 11.95 -1.78 -5.94
C GLN A 390 11.43 -0.92 -4.79
N MET A 391 10.12 -0.94 -4.52
CA MET A 391 9.56 -0.20 -3.39
C MET A 391 9.77 -0.91 -2.05
N TRP A 392 9.77 -2.22 -2.04
CA TRP A 392 10.17 -2.99 -0.87
C TRP A 392 11.60 -2.65 -0.45
N GLN A 393 12.48 -2.56 -1.43
CA GLN A 393 13.87 -2.22 -1.23
C GLN A 393 14.09 -0.80 -0.68
N LEU A 394 13.35 0.20 -1.14
CA LEU A 394 13.43 1.56 -0.60
C LEU A 394 12.87 1.67 0.83
N ALA A 395 11.82 0.96 1.15
CA ALA A 395 11.27 0.96 2.49
C ALA A 395 12.25 0.36 3.51
N SER A 396 12.88 -0.75 3.13
CA SER A 396 13.82 -1.47 4.01
C SER A 396 15.10 -0.68 4.27
N ALA A 397 15.64 0.03 3.27
CA ALA A 397 16.85 0.82 3.47
C ALA A 397 16.63 2.08 4.30
N ALA A 398 15.43 2.68 4.26
CA ALA A 398 15.11 3.76 5.18
C ALA A 398 15.17 3.30 6.65
N LEU A 399 14.70 2.08 6.91
CA LEU A 399 14.74 1.49 8.25
C LEU A 399 16.16 1.09 8.71
N GLN A 400 17.05 0.74 7.78
CA GLN A 400 18.44 0.38 8.12
C GLN A 400 19.34 1.58 8.40
N LEU A 401 19.00 2.77 7.86
CA LEU A 401 19.67 4.02 8.22
C LEU A 401 19.47 4.40 9.69
N GLU A 402 18.33 4.04 10.27
CA GLU A 402 18.08 4.27 11.70
C GLU A 402 19.00 3.43 12.58
N SER A 403 19.33 2.20 12.15
CA SER A 403 20.26 1.32 12.87
C SER A 403 21.69 1.88 12.93
N ALA A 404 22.20 2.47 11.82
CA ALA A 404 23.53 3.07 11.78
C ALA A 404 23.64 4.33 12.67
N GLN A 405 22.54 5.07 12.82
CA GLN A 405 22.47 6.23 13.72
C GLN A 405 22.62 5.82 15.18
N SER A 406 21.96 4.73 15.61
CA SER A 406 22.07 4.21 16.96
C SER A 406 23.50 3.87 17.37
N THR A 407 24.32 3.43 16.40
CA THR A 407 25.73 3.09 16.63
C THR A 407 26.57 4.32 16.95
N ILE A 408 26.34 5.42 16.22
CA ILE A 408 27.05 6.70 16.45
C ILE A 408 26.64 7.33 17.79
N ASP A 409 25.35 7.25 18.15
CA ASP A 409 24.86 7.84 19.40
C ASP A 409 25.42 7.13 20.64
N THR A 410 25.63 5.82 20.54
CA THR A 410 26.29 5.06 21.62
C THR A 410 27.78 5.47 21.78
N ALA A 411 28.47 5.76 20.65
CA ALA A 411 29.84 6.26 20.71
C ALA A 411 29.95 7.67 21.34
N ARG A 412 28.93 8.53 21.14
CA ARG A 412 28.84 9.83 21.80
C ARG A 412 28.71 9.71 23.31
N SER A 413 27.89 8.77 23.78
CA SER A 413 27.69 8.54 25.20
C SER A 413 28.99 8.11 25.89
N ALA A 414 29.76 7.24 25.26
CA ALA A 414 31.06 6.80 25.81
C ALA A 414 32.11 7.92 25.86
N LEU A 415 32.01 8.88 24.94
CA LEU A 415 32.92 10.04 24.94
C LEU A 415 32.63 11.05 26.06
N GLU A 416 31.35 11.24 26.40
CA GLU A 416 30.89 12.13 27.45
C GLU A 416 31.34 11.63 28.84
N ASP A 417 31.30 10.29 29.06
CA ASP A 417 31.78 9.69 30.31
C ASP A 417 33.28 9.97 30.56
N GLY A 418 34.10 9.99 29.51
CA GLY A 418 35.51 10.37 29.63
C GLY A 418 35.77 11.81 30.04
N LYS A 419 34.97 12.75 29.54
CA LYS A 419 35.05 14.17 29.93
C LYS A 419 34.75 14.38 31.40
N ASN A 420 33.77 13.68 31.93
CA ASN A 420 33.42 13.74 33.36
C ASN A 420 34.57 13.20 34.25
N GLN A 421 35.20 12.12 33.82
CA GLN A 421 36.33 11.52 34.58
C GLN A 421 37.57 12.44 34.60
N LEU A 422 37.88 13.13 33.48
CA LEU A 422 38.97 14.10 33.46
C LEU A 422 38.69 15.33 34.33
N ALA A 423 37.46 15.77 34.42
CA ALA A 423 37.07 16.85 35.32
C ALA A 423 37.24 16.46 36.79
N ASP A 424 36.91 15.19 37.15
CA ASP A 424 37.15 14.65 38.51
C ASP A 424 38.65 14.56 38.83
N ALA A 425 39.49 14.14 37.88
CA ALA A 425 40.92 14.14 38.04
C ALA A 425 41.51 15.52 38.30
N ARG A 426 41.04 16.52 37.58
CA ARG A 426 41.42 17.92 37.76
C ARG A 426 41.11 18.39 39.20
N ASN A 427 39.92 18.03 39.68
CA ASN A 427 39.54 18.39 41.06
C ASN A 427 40.46 17.72 42.10
N THR A 428 40.82 16.48 41.87
CA THR A 428 41.72 15.78 42.79
C THR A 428 43.13 16.38 42.81
N LEU A 429 43.68 16.82 41.64
CA LEU A 429 44.96 17.49 41.57
C LEU A 429 44.98 18.81 42.31
N VAL A 430 43.88 19.59 42.27
CA VAL A 430 43.73 20.83 43.07
C VAL A 430 43.83 20.54 44.57
N GLN A 431 43.18 19.48 45.05
CA GLN A 431 43.25 19.09 46.47
C GLN A 431 44.67 18.69 46.86
N LYS A 432 45.39 17.96 46.01
CA LYS A 432 46.76 17.56 46.27
C LYS A 432 47.76 18.75 46.31
N GLU A 433 47.49 19.75 45.46
CA GLU A 433 48.26 21.01 45.54
C GLU A 433 48.08 21.71 46.85
N LEU A 434 46.87 21.71 47.40
CA LEU A 434 46.60 22.28 48.71
C LEU A 434 47.24 21.47 49.85
N GLU A 435 47.14 20.14 49.78
CA GLU A 435 47.75 19.24 50.76
C GLU A 435 49.30 19.38 50.81
N LEU A 436 49.95 19.50 49.64
CA LEU A 436 51.40 19.72 49.57
C LEU A 436 51.83 21.06 50.14
N LYS A 437 50.97 22.07 50.00
CA LYS A 437 51.27 23.41 50.54
C LYS A 437 51.27 23.45 52.05
N ASP A 438 50.48 22.61 52.66
CA ASP A 438 50.36 22.51 54.14
C ASP A 438 51.33 21.54 54.76
N ALA A 439 51.88 20.58 53.97
CA ALA A 439 52.68 19.44 54.44
C ALA A 439 54.21 19.69 54.32
N GLN A 440 54.63 20.87 54.51
CA GLN A 440 56.08 21.23 54.44
C GLN A 440 57.04 20.49 55.42
N ALA A 441 56.48 19.70 56.30
CA ALA A 441 57.25 19.03 57.31
C ALA A 441 57.44 17.54 57.08
N GLU A 442 56.69 16.92 56.15
CA GLU A 442 56.78 15.46 56.13
C GLU A 442 56.79 14.91 54.71
N LEU A 443 57.91 14.35 54.32
CA LEU A 443 58.16 13.69 53.03
C LEU A 443 57.22 12.52 52.76
N GLU A 444 56.67 11.86 53.79
CA GLU A 444 55.74 10.77 53.69
C GLU A 444 54.40 11.22 53.06
N GLN A 445 53.94 12.45 53.39
CA GLN A 445 52.72 12.97 52.80
C GLN A 445 52.92 13.24 51.31
N GLY A 446 54.04 13.79 50.89
CA GLY A 446 54.28 14.01 49.42
C GLY A 446 54.39 12.73 48.63
N GLN A 447 54.89 11.65 49.23
CA GLN A 447 54.89 10.32 48.57
C GLN A 447 53.48 9.76 48.47
N SER A 448 52.66 9.89 49.55
CA SER A 448 51.24 9.46 49.53
C SER A 448 50.41 10.19 48.49
N ASP A 449 50.63 11.52 48.37
CA ASP A 449 49.93 12.38 47.42
C ASP A 449 50.29 12.03 45.95
N TYR A 450 51.55 11.66 45.71
CA TYR A 450 51.97 11.18 44.38
C TYR A 450 51.36 9.84 44.04
N ASP A 451 51.34 8.87 44.97
CA ASP A 451 50.78 7.53 44.72
C ASP A 451 49.29 7.61 44.42
N GLU A 452 48.56 8.51 45.09
CA GLU A 452 47.15 8.78 44.82
C GLU A 452 46.95 9.39 43.46
N SER A 453 47.78 10.41 43.08
CA SER A 453 47.71 11.03 41.76
C SER A 453 48.01 10.06 40.61
N LYS A 454 48.96 9.13 40.82
CA LYS A 454 49.33 8.10 39.89
C LYS A 454 48.17 7.10 39.69
N ALA A 455 47.54 6.67 40.78
CA ALA A 455 46.40 5.74 40.70
C ALA A 455 45.24 6.36 39.93
N GLU A 456 44.96 7.65 40.14
CA GLU A 456 43.96 8.39 39.40
C GLU A 456 44.31 8.54 37.90
N TYR A 457 45.61 8.79 37.61
CA TYR A 457 46.07 8.83 36.20
C TYR A 457 45.90 7.47 35.53
N ASP A 458 46.34 6.39 36.19
CA ASP A 458 46.23 5.04 35.66
C ASP A 458 44.75 4.66 35.42
N ALA A 459 43.84 5.09 36.33
CA ALA A 459 42.40 4.91 36.13
C ALA A 459 41.87 5.65 34.89
N LYS A 460 42.26 6.92 34.70
CA LYS A 460 41.85 7.72 33.53
C LYS A 460 42.38 7.17 32.20
N ILE A 461 43.62 6.68 32.23
CA ILE A 461 44.20 5.99 31.08
C ILE A 461 43.39 4.73 30.76
N ALA A 462 43.03 3.94 31.80
CA ALA A 462 42.20 2.75 31.61
C ALA A 462 40.81 3.08 31.03
N ASP A 463 40.18 4.15 31.52
CA ASP A 463 38.89 4.61 31.02
C ASP A 463 38.98 5.07 29.56
N ALA A 464 40.00 5.84 29.22
CA ALA A 464 40.23 6.26 27.84
C ALA A 464 40.60 5.09 26.91
N GLU A 465 41.30 4.08 27.38
CA GLU A 465 41.57 2.83 26.67
C GLU A 465 40.25 2.05 26.42
N GLN A 466 39.34 2.06 27.41
CA GLN A 466 38.02 1.45 27.25
C GLN A 466 37.19 2.19 26.19
N GLU A 467 37.17 3.51 26.22
CA GLU A 467 36.44 4.31 25.21
C GLU A 467 36.93 4.09 23.77
N LEU A 468 38.28 3.99 23.60
CA LEU A 468 38.85 3.64 22.32
C LEU A 468 38.50 2.21 21.90
N SER A 469 38.38 1.29 22.87
CA SER A 469 37.93 -0.08 22.59
C SER A 469 36.47 -0.12 22.16
N ASP A 470 35.61 0.60 22.88
CA ASP A 470 34.17 0.71 22.57
C ASP A 470 33.94 1.36 21.20
N ALA A 471 34.71 2.39 20.88
CA ALA A 471 34.67 3.00 19.55
C ALA A 471 35.11 2.02 18.44
N GLN A 472 36.11 1.17 18.70
CA GLN A 472 36.54 0.11 17.77
C GLN A 472 35.45 -0.95 17.60
N GLU A 473 34.84 -1.42 18.70
CA GLU A 473 33.77 -2.41 18.66
C GLU A 473 32.61 -1.92 17.78
N LYS A 474 32.23 -0.65 17.93
CA LYS A 474 31.19 -0.02 17.12
C LYS A 474 31.52 0.08 15.64
N ILE A 475 32.79 0.33 15.30
CA ILE A 475 33.26 0.29 13.93
C ILE A 475 33.19 -1.14 13.38
N ASP A 476 33.51 -2.12 14.18
CA ASP A 476 33.48 -3.55 13.81
C ASP A 476 32.04 -4.09 13.70
N GLU A 477 31.09 -3.50 14.44
CA GLU A 477 29.66 -3.76 14.35
C GLU A 477 28.97 -3.10 13.13
N LEU A 478 29.62 -2.14 12.47
CA LEU A 478 29.11 -1.55 11.23
C LEU A 478 28.85 -2.64 10.18
N LYS A 479 27.57 -2.84 9.84
CA LYS A 479 27.16 -3.85 8.87
C LYS A 479 27.20 -3.29 7.46
N ALA A 480 27.56 -4.16 6.51
CA ALA A 480 27.46 -3.83 5.09
C ALA A 480 26.00 -3.41 4.75
N PRO A 481 25.82 -2.40 3.91
CA PRO A 481 24.49 -1.86 3.63
C PRO A 481 23.62 -2.87 2.87
N SER A 482 22.38 -2.95 3.27
CA SER A 482 21.36 -3.53 2.43
C SER A 482 20.86 -2.48 1.44
N THR A 483 20.92 -2.80 0.17
CA THR A 483 20.50 -1.91 -0.90
C THR A 483 19.36 -2.55 -1.68
N TYR A 484 18.46 -1.72 -2.16
CA TYR A 484 17.23 -2.18 -2.78
C TYR A 484 16.84 -1.30 -3.96
N VAL A 485 16.37 -1.92 -5.02
CA VAL A 485 15.88 -1.27 -6.23
C VAL A 485 14.42 -1.59 -6.40
N LEU A 486 13.56 -0.64 -6.16
CA LEU A 486 12.13 -0.78 -6.04
C LEU A 486 11.42 -0.15 -7.25
N ASP A 487 10.57 -0.91 -7.94
CA ASP A 487 9.79 -0.40 -9.06
C ASP A 487 8.47 0.28 -8.59
N ARG A 488 7.71 0.82 -9.52
CA ARG A 488 6.42 1.47 -9.25
C ARG A 488 5.40 0.56 -8.56
N ASN A 489 5.50 -0.78 -8.76
CA ASN A 489 4.52 -1.69 -8.17
C ASN A 489 4.69 -1.83 -6.65
N THR A 490 5.80 -1.34 -6.08
CA THR A 490 5.97 -1.21 -4.62
C THR A 490 5.21 0.00 -4.06
N ASN A 491 4.78 0.96 -4.91
CA ASN A 491 3.92 2.05 -4.46
C ASN A 491 2.49 1.57 -4.31
N THR A 492 1.93 1.59 -3.08
CA THR A 492 0.58 1.09 -2.78
C THR A 492 -0.48 1.75 -3.66
N GLY A 493 -0.42 3.07 -3.84
CA GLY A 493 -1.37 3.79 -4.68
C GLY A 493 -1.32 3.33 -6.14
N TYR A 494 -0.13 3.12 -6.67
CA TYR A 494 0.05 2.63 -8.04
C TYR A 494 -0.46 1.19 -8.20
N ALA A 495 -0.10 0.28 -7.30
CA ALA A 495 -0.54 -1.11 -7.35
C ALA A 495 -2.05 -1.27 -7.12
N CYS A 496 -2.62 -0.54 -6.15
CA CYS A 496 -4.07 -0.53 -5.91
C CYS A 496 -4.84 -0.02 -7.13
N PHE A 497 -4.34 1.02 -7.82
CA PHE A 497 -5.01 1.55 -9.00
C PHE A 497 -5.03 0.55 -10.17
N GLU A 498 -3.95 -0.22 -10.36
CA GLU A 498 -3.95 -1.32 -11.35
C GLU A 498 -5.04 -2.33 -11.02
N SER A 499 -5.08 -2.79 -9.77
CA SER A 499 -6.08 -3.76 -9.29
C SER A 499 -7.51 -3.25 -9.47
N ASP A 500 -7.79 -2.03 -9.07
CA ASP A 500 -9.11 -1.41 -9.20
C ASP A 500 -9.54 -1.25 -10.66
N SER A 501 -8.61 -0.84 -11.52
CA SER A 501 -8.88 -0.75 -12.96
C SER A 501 -9.19 -2.11 -13.58
N GLU A 502 -8.54 -3.20 -13.09
CA GLU A 502 -8.84 -4.56 -13.53
C GLU A 502 -10.20 -5.05 -13.00
N ILE A 503 -10.61 -4.67 -11.80
CA ILE A 503 -11.97 -4.95 -11.28
C ILE A 503 -13.03 -4.35 -12.21
N VAL A 504 -12.86 -3.08 -12.60
CA VAL A 504 -13.76 -2.42 -13.57
C VAL A 504 -13.77 -3.18 -14.89
N ASN A 505 -12.63 -3.64 -15.38
CA ASN A 505 -12.53 -4.42 -16.60
C ASN A 505 -13.19 -5.81 -16.49
N ALA A 506 -13.07 -6.47 -15.34
CA ALA A 506 -13.71 -7.77 -15.07
C ALA A 506 -15.24 -7.64 -15.11
N ILE A 507 -15.79 -6.61 -14.48
CA ILE A 507 -17.20 -6.24 -14.56
C ILE A 507 -17.60 -5.99 -16.02
N ALA A 508 -16.79 -5.24 -16.75
CA ALA A 508 -17.01 -4.94 -18.17
C ALA A 508 -16.91 -6.15 -19.13
N LYS A 509 -16.36 -7.27 -18.68
CA LYS A 509 -16.36 -8.54 -19.45
C LYS A 509 -17.67 -9.31 -19.31
N VAL A 510 -18.27 -9.31 -18.15
CA VAL A 510 -19.40 -10.20 -17.82
C VAL A 510 -20.75 -9.53 -18.08
N PHE A 511 -20.98 -8.37 -17.51
CA PHE A 511 -22.29 -7.72 -17.53
C PHE A 511 -22.82 -7.38 -18.94
N PRO A 512 -22.02 -6.88 -19.89
CA PRO A 512 -22.53 -6.52 -21.20
C PRO A 512 -23.08 -7.69 -22.01
N VAL A 513 -22.60 -8.91 -21.77
CA VAL A 513 -23.10 -10.12 -22.44
C VAL A 513 -24.58 -10.33 -22.15
N PHE A 514 -24.99 -10.10 -20.90
CA PHE A 514 -26.39 -10.18 -20.50
C PHE A 514 -27.23 -9.10 -21.17
N PHE A 515 -26.74 -7.85 -21.24
CA PHE A 515 -27.46 -6.76 -21.92
C PHE A 515 -27.63 -7.00 -23.41
N ILE A 516 -26.63 -7.51 -24.10
CA ILE A 516 -26.69 -7.89 -25.50
C ILE A 516 -27.73 -9.02 -25.71
N LEU A 517 -27.75 -10.00 -24.82
CA LEU A 517 -28.72 -11.10 -24.87
C LEU A 517 -30.15 -10.62 -24.64
N VAL A 518 -30.36 -9.73 -23.67
CA VAL A 518 -31.65 -9.11 -23.39
C VAL A 518 -32.10 -8.25 -24.58
N ALA A 519 -31.19 -7.43 -25.14
CA ALA A 519 -31.48 -6.62 -26.32
C ALA A 519 -31.89 -7.48 -27.53
N ALA A 520 -31.19 -8.59 -27.77
CA ALA A 520 -31.53 -9.54 -28.83
C ALA A 520 -32.92 -10.18 -28.61
N LEU A 521 -33.25 -10.56 -27.37
CA LEU A 521 -34.54 -11.12 -27.00
C LEU A 521 -35.69 -10.12 -27.17
N VAL A 522 -35.51 -8.88 -26.70
CA VAL A 522 -36.54 -7.83 -26.86
C VAL A 522 -36.73 -7.48 -28.33
N CYS A 523 -35.63 -7.35 -29.10
CA CYS A 523 -35.69 -7.12 -30.54
C CYS A 523 -36.40 -8.27 -31.24
N MET A 524 -36.07 -9.51 -30.95
CA MET A 524 -36.74 -10.71 -31.50
C MET A 524 -38.23 -10.74 -31.15
N THR A 525 -38.59 -10.44 -29.92
CA THR A 525 -40.01 -10.43 -29.47
C THR A 525 -40.81 -9.34 -30.18
N THR A 526 -40.27 -8.14 -30.25
CA THR A 526 -40.89 -6.99 -30.87
C THR A 526 -41.04 -7.20 -32.39
N MET A 527 -40.00 -7.70 -33.06
CA MET A 527 -40.04 -7.97 -34.48
C MET A 527 -40.93 -9.14 -34.83
N ASN A 528 -40.94 -10.20 -34.01
CA ASN A 528 -41.86 -11.35 -34.19
C ASN A 528 -43.32 -10.88 -34.15
N ARG A 529 -43.67 -10.06 -33.15
CA ARG A 529 -45.01 -9.49 -33.03
C ARG A 529 -45.36 -8.58 -34.22
N MET A 530 -44.43 -7.74 -34.63
CA MET A 530 -44.63 -6.84 -35.78
C MET A 530 -44.86 -7.61 -37.11
N VAL A 531 -44.05 -8.64 -37.36
CA VAL A 531 -44.18 -9.50 -38.54
C VAL A 531 -45.51 -10.28 -38.54
N GLU A 532 -45.95 -10.80 -37.38
CA GLU A 532 -47.24 -11.46 -37.25
C GLU A 532 -48.42 -10.51 -37.46
N GLU A 533 -48.40 -9.29 -36.95
CA GLU A 533 -49.44 -8.29 -37.14
C GLU A 533 -49.53 -7.85 -38.60
N GLN A 534 -48.42 -7.80 -39.32
CA GLN A 534 -48.36 -7.45 -40.72
C GLN A 534 -48.47 -8.63 -41.69
N ARG A 535 -48.80 -9.80 -41.18
CA ARG A 535 -48.89 -11.03 -42.00
C ARG A 535 -49.72 -10.91 -43.26
N THR A 536 -50.88 -10.26 -43.17
CA THR A 536 -51.78 -10.00 -44.32
C THR A 536 -51.13 -9.11 -45.36
N GLN A 537 -50.40 -8.03 -44.92
CA GLN A 537 -49.68 -7.16 -45.85
C GLN A 537 -48.52 -7.92 -46.53
N ILE A 538 -47.80 -8.76 -45.80
CA ILE A 538 -46.73 -9.62 -46.28
C ILE A 538 -47.33 -10.56 -47.38
N GLY A 539 -48.46 -11.19 -47.09
CA GLY A 539 -49.20 -12.04 -48.05
C GLY A 539 -49.61 -11.27 -49.31
N THR A 540 -50.11 -10.08 -49.15
CA THR A 540 -50.52 -9.21 -50.32
C THR A 540 -49.30 -8.82 -51.15
N LEU A 541 -48.19 -8.38 -50.51
CA LEU A 541 -46.95 -8.08 -51.23
C LEU A 541 -46.40 -9.30 -51.98
N LYS A 542 -46.44 -10.48 -51.33
CA LYS A 542 -46.02 -11.74 -51.95
C LYS A 542 -46.89 -12.12 -53.12
N ALA A 543 -48.25 -11.93 -53.05
CA ALA A 543 -49.19 -12.12 -54.14
C ALA A 543 -49.00 -11.16 -55.31
N LEU A 544 -48.52 -9.91 -54.98
CA LEU A 544 -48.16 -8.91 -56.02
C LEU A 544 -46.79 -9.16 -56.66
N GLY A 545 -46.12 -10.26 -56.34
CA GLY A 545 -44.85 -10.67 -56.94
C GLY A 545 -43.62 -9.99 -56.40
N TYR A 546 -43.64 -9.42 -55.16
CA TYR A 546 -42.44 -8.97 -54.50
C TYR A 546 -41.67 -10.15 -53.99
N SER A 547 -40.32 -10.14 -54.18
CA SER A 547 -39.46 -11.21 -53.71
C SER A 547 -39.42 -11.18 -52.18
N GLU A 548 -39.26 -12.36 -51.58
CA GLU A 548 -39.10 -12.52 -50.12
C GLU A 548 -38.03 -11.63 -49.56
N TRP A 549 -36.88 -11.51 -50.25
CA TRP A 549 -35.79 -10.61 -49.86
C TRP A 549 -36.22 -9.15 -49.84
N THR A 550 -37.02 -8.71 -50.77
CA THR A 550 -37.49 -7.33 -50.83
C THR A 550 -38.46 -7.00 -49.69
N ILE A 551 -39.32 -7.96 -49.31
CA ILE A 551 -40.23 -7.84 -48.18
C ILE A 551 -39.43 -7.88 -46.87
N MET A 552 -38.47 -8.76 -46.72
CA MET A 552 -37.60 -8.90 -45.58
C MET A 552 -36.77 -7.62 -45.34
N LYS A 553 -36.25 -7.04 -46.43
CA LYS A 553 -35.49 -5.78 -46.36
C LYS A 553 -36.27 -4.62 -45.71
N LYS A 554 -37.61 -4.57 -45.84
CA LYS A 554 -38.45 -3.59 -45.13
C LYS A 554 -38.28 -3.68 -43.64
N PHE A 555 -38.37 -4.88 -43.09
CA PHE A 555 -38.23 -5.13 -41.63
C PHE A 555 -36.79 -5.01 -41.14
N MET A 556 -35.83 -5.43 -41.96
CA MET A 556 -34.41 -5.23 -41.67
C MET A 556 -34.00 -3.77 -41.63
N VAL A 557 -34.55 -2.92 -42.52
CA VAL A 557 -34.29 -1.48 -42.52
C VAL A 557 -34.95 -0.82 -41.29
N TYR A 558 -36.16 -1.26 -40.92
CA TYR A 558 -36.83 -0.80 -39.71
C TYR A 558 -36.01 -1.08 -38.45
N SER A 559 -35.64 -2.32 -38.19
CA SER A 559 -34.91 -2.72 -37.02
C SER A 559 -33.43 -2.28 -37.07
N GLY A 560 -32.81 -2.31 -38.28
CA GLY A 560 -31.42 -1.90 -38.45
C GLY A 560 -31.21 -0.40 -38.30
N SER A 561 -32.20 0.43 -38.75
CA SER A 561 -32.12 1.88 -38.52
C SER A 561 -32.28 2.23 -37.04
N ALA A 562 -33.17 1.54 -36.31
CA ALA A 562 -33.30 1.72 -34.89
C ALA A 562 -32.02 1.31 -34.15
N ALA A 563 -31.40 0.19 -34.59
CA ALA A 563 -30.15 -0.28 -34.06
C ALA A 563 -28.97 0.66 -34.36
N LEU A 564 -28.88 1.21 -35.53
CA LEU A 564 -27.85 2.16 -35.91
C LEU A 564 -27.93 3.43 -35.06
N ILE A 565 -29.13 4.02 -34.98
CA ILE A 565 -29.34 5.23 -34.16
C ILE A 565 -29.12 4.90 -32.68
N GLY A 566 -29.64 3.78 -32.18
CA GLY A 566 -29.44 3.31 -30.82
C GLY A 566 -27.97 3.07 -30.52
N CYS A 567 -27.20 2.51 -31.47
CA CYS A 567 -25.77 2.30 -31.30
C CYS A 567 -24.99 3.65 -31.18
N VAL A 568 -25.28 4.59 -32.06
CA VAL A 568 -24.62 5.92 -32.05
C VAL A 568 -24.96 6.70 -30.78
N THR A 569 -26.24 6.74 -30.41
CA THR A 569 -26.67 7.43 -29.18
C THR A 569 -26.18 6.70 -27.94
N GLY A 570 -26.26 5.38 -27.94
CA GLY A 570 -25.77 4.55 -26.83
C GLY A 570 -24.26 4.67 -26.64
N TYR A 571 -23.47 4.62 -27.70
CA TYR A 571 -22.03 4.85 -27.65
C TYR A 571 -21.70 6.23 -27.07
N GLY A 572 -22.28 7.30 -27.61
CA GLY A 572 -21.99 8.67 -27.17
C GLY A 572 -22.38 8.91 -25.70
N ILE A 573 -23.59 8.47 -25.28
CA ILE A 573 -24.04 8.64 -23.90
C ILE A 573 -23.25 7.70 -22.97
N GLY A 574 -23.04 6.45 -23.40
CA GLY A 574 -22.35 5.46 -22.59
C GLY A 574 -20.91 5.86 -22.27
N THR A 575 -20.16 6.25 -23.28
CA THR A 575 -18.75 6.68 -23.10
C THR A 575 -18.59 8.03 -22.39
N ALA A 576 -19.63 8.85 -22.31
CA ALA A 576 -19.59 10.09 -21.56
C ALA A 576 -20.05 9.94 -20.10
N VAL A 577 -21.05 9.09 -19.84
CA VAL A 577 -21.69 9.02 -18.52
C VAL A 577 -21.02 7.98 -17.61
N PHE A 578 -20.79 6.76 -18.11
CA PHE A 578 -20.27 5.69 -17.25
C PHE A 578 -18.86 5.95 -16.73
N PRO A 579 -17.89 6.33 -17.56
CA PRO A 579 -16.57 6.64 -17.06
C PRO A 579 -16.56 7.78 -16.05
N GLU A 580 -17.33 8.84 -16.29
CA GLU A 580 -17.42 9.99 -15.40
C GLU A 580 -17.99 9.62 -14.02
N VAL A 581 -19.07 8.80 -14.00
CA VAL A 581 -19.68 8.37 -12.73
C VAL A 581 -18.73 7.45 -11.96
N ILE A 582 -18.08 6.51 -12.64
CA ILE A 582 -17.13 5.60 -12.02
C ILE A 582 -15.90 6.37 -11.55
N TRP A 583 -15.37 7.27 -12.36
CA TRP A 583 -14.21 8.10 -12.00
C TRP A 583 -14.47 8.97 -10.77
N LYS A 584 -15.66 9.60 -10.70
CA LYS A 584 -16.05 10.36 -9.49
C LYS A 584 -16.17 9.49 -8.24
N ALA A 585 -16.59 8.26 -8.38
CA ALA A 585 -16.61 7.31 -7.28
C ALA A 585 -15.19 7.01 -6.78
N TYR A 586 -14.27 6.73 -7.70
CA TYR A 586 -12.86 6.52 -7.37
C TYR A 586 -12.14 7.79 -6.92
N GLY A 587 -12.62 8.98 -7.27
CA GLY A 587 -12.06 10.26 -6.83
C GLY A 587 -12.09 10.50 -5.31
N MET A 588 -12.81 9.67 -4.55
CA MET A 588 -12.72 9.65 -3.07
C MET A 588 -11.48 8.90 -2.57
N MET A 589 -10.97 7.96 -3.36
CA MET A 589 -9.82 7.13 -3.00
C MET A 589 -8.52 7.59 -3.66
N TYR A 590 -8.63 8.24 -4.81
CA TYR A 590 -7.51 8.66 -5.63
C TYR A 590 -7.51 10.18 -5.85
N LEU A 591 -6.48 10.68 -6.50
CA LEU A 591 -6.37 12.08 -6.85
C LEU A 591 -7.56 12.51 -7.72
N ASN A 592 -8.17 13.62 -7.36
CA ASN A 592 -9.28 14.21 -8.14
C ASN A 592 -8.74 14.91 -9.38
N LEU A 593 -8.49 14.14 -10.42
CA LEU A 593 -8.02 14.60 -11.72
C LEU A 593 -9.18 14.69 -12.71
N PRO A 594 -9.14 15.61 -13.70
CA PRO A 594 -10.11 15.63 -14.77
C PRO A 594 -9.98 14.37 -15.64
N LEU A 595 -11.08 13.67 -15.88
CA LEU A 595 -11.08 12.45 -16.67
C LEU A 595 -10.70 12.74 -18.12
N LYS A 596 -9.78 11.96 -18.68
CA LYS A 596 -9.34 12.03 -20.07
C LYS A 596 -10.22 11.15 -20.96
N TYR A 597 -11.09 11.74 -21.75
CA TYR A 597 -11.95 11.02 -22.68
C TYR A 597 -11.18 10.51 -23.90
N ILE A 598 -11.36 9.25 -24.24
CA ILE A 598 -10.72 8.58 -25.38
C ILE A 598 -11.78 8.02 -26.33
N PHE A 599 -11.68 8.33 -27.61
CA PHE A 599 -12.50 7.70 -28.62
C PHE A 599 -11.84 6.42 -29.16
N SER A 600 -12.47 5.28 -28.92
CA SER A 600 -11.97 3.97 -29.38
C SER A 600 -12.69 3.50 -30.64
N TRP A 601 -12.03 3.60 -31.81
CA TRP A 601 -12.54 3.06 -33.07
C TRP A 601 -12.81 1.56 -33.05
N PRO A 602 -11.94 0.69 -32.47
CA PRO A 602 -12.21 -0.74 -32.36
C PRO A 602 -13.49 -1.03 -31.58
N LEU A 603 -13.67 -0.34 -30.44
CA LEU A 603 -14.83 -0.52 -29.58
C LEU A 603 -16.12 -0.04 -30.28
N ALA A 604 -16.08 1.09 -30.98
CA ALA A 604 -17.19 1.60 -31.75
C ALA A 604 -17.60 0.62 -32.87
N LEU A 605 -16.62 0.02 -33.56
CA LEU A 605 -16.90 -0.95 -34.63
C LEU A 605 -17.46 -2.27 -34.07
N ILE A 606 -16.90 -2.79 -32.99
CA ILE A 606 -17.39 -4.02 -32.33
C ILE A 606 -18.83 -3.82 -31.86
N SER A 607 -19.13 -2.69 -31.21
CA SER A 607 -20.48 -2.39 -30.72
C SER A 607 -21.49 -2.23 -31.87
N LEU A 608 -21.07 -1.60 -32.95
CA LEU A 608 -21.91 -1.49 -34.14
C LEU A 608 -22.21 -2.85 -34.77
N ILE A 609 -21.23 -3.69 -34.94
CA ILE A 609 -21.40 -5.07 -35.45
C ILE A 609 -22.34 -5.86 -34.54
N ALA A 610 -22.10 -5.81 -33.22
CA ALA A 610 -22.95 -6.50 -32.26
C ALA A 610 -24.41 -6.01 -32.29
N ALA A 611 -24.65 -4.70 -32.30
CA ALA A 611 -25.97 -4.11 -32.36
C ALA A 611 -26.72 -4.49 -33.65
N LEU A 612 -26.02 -4.41 -34.79
CA LEU A 612 -26.60 -4.81 -36.07
C LEU A 612 -26.86 -6.32 -36.15
N ALA A 613 -25.97 -7.14 -35.63
CA ALA A 613 -26.14 -8.59 -35.55
C ALA A 613 -27.36 -8.96 -34.68
N CYS A 614 -27.50 -8.36 -33.52
CA CYS A 614 -28.65 -8.54 -32.61
C CYS A 614 -29.95 -8.12 -33.29
N SER A 615 -29.99 -6.97 -33.94
CA SER A 615 -31.20 -6.41 -34.53
C SER A 615 -31.56 -7.04 -35.89
N ILE A 616 -30.65 -7.00 -36.86
CA ILE A 616 -30.83 -7.53 -38.17
C ILE A 616 -30.88 -9.05 -38.19
N GLY A 617 -30.03 -9.69 -37.41
CA GLY A 617 -29.97 -11.15 -37.28
C GLY A 617 -31.26 -11.73 -36.70
N THR A 618 -31.75 -11.18 -35.60
CA THR A 618 -33.04 -11.62 -35.00
C THR A 618 -34.20 -11.32 -35.91
N THR A 619 -34.22 -10.17 -36.62
CA THR A 619 -35.24 -9.84 -37.60
C THR A 619 -35.20 -10.77 -38.80
N TRP A 620 -34.05 -11.10 -39.32
CA TRP A 620 -33.86 -12.07 -40.39
C TRP A 620 -34.39 -13.46 -40.03
N LEU A 621 -34.04 -13.94 -38.84
CA LEU A 621 -34.53 -15.22 -38.34
C LEU A 621 -36.06 -15.27 -38.23
N THR A 622 -36.63 -14.18 -37.71
CA THR A 622 -38.08 -14.06 -37.54
C THR A 622 -38.81 -13.97 -38.90
N CYS A 623 -38.34 -13.09 -39.79
CA CYS A 623 -38.97 -12.92 -41.12
C CYS A 623 -38.85 -14.16 -41.98
N ARG A 624 -37.70 -14.85 -42.00
CA ARG A 624 -37.47 -16.08 -42.79
C ARG A 624 -38.50 -17.14 -42.48
N HIS A 625 -38.85 -17.32 -41.21
CA HIS A 625 -39.84 -18.34 -40.79
C HIS A 625 -41.23 -18.04 -41.34
N GLU A 626 -41.72 -16.80 -41.29
CA GLU A 626 -43.05 -16.45 -41.80
C GLU A 626 -43.07 -16.31 -43.32
N LEU A 627 -42.00 -15.87 -43.99
CA LEU A 627 -41.93 -15.75 -45.45
C LEU A 627 -41.84 -17.08 -46.19
N GLN A 628 -41.55 -18.18 -45.55
CA GLN A 628 -41.61 -19.51 -46.13
C GLN A 628 -43.05 -19.97 -46.41
N GLU A 629 -44.05 -19.34 -45.77
CA GLU A 629 -45.44 -19.64 -45.98
C GLU A 629 -45.94 -19.10 -47.38
N THR A 630 -46.93 -19.76 -47.97
CA THR A 630 -47.50 -19.33 -49.22
C THR A 630 -48.35 -18.03 -49.02
N ALA A 631 -48.49 -17.22 -50.10
CA ALA A 631 -49.23 -15.94 -50.03
C ALA A 631 -50.68 -16.19 -49.56
N ALA A 632 -51.31 -17.25 -50.00
CA ALA A 632 -52.69 -17.60 -49.62
C ALA A 632 -52.83 -17.96 -48.13
N ASN A 633 -51.82 -18.64 -47.56
CA ASN A 633 -51.78 -18.93 -46.10
C ASN A 633 -51.53 -17.68 -45.28
N LEU A 634 -50.71 -16.77 -45.77
CA LEU A 634 -50.39 -15.49 -45.10
C LEU A 634 -51.59 -14.55 -45.02
N MET A 635 -52.47 -14.55 -46.03
CA MET A 635 -53.64 -13.69 -46.05
C MET A 635 -54.82 -14.27 -45.24
N ARG A 636 -54.73 -15.52 -44.81
CA ARG A 636 -55.76 -16.11 -43.93
C ARG A 636 -55.36 -15.89 -42.44
N PRO A 637 -56.31 -15.69 -41.55
CA PRO A 637 -56.04 -15.72 -40.11
C PRO A 637 -55.32 -16.98 -39.71
N LYS A 638 -54.29 -16.89 -38.86
CA LYS A 638 -53.52 -18.04 -38.41
C LYS A 638 -54.44 -18.95 -37.60
N ALA A 639 -54.65 -20.17 -38.07
CA ALA A 639 -55.47 -21.13 -37.34
C ALA A 639 -54.89 -21.37 -35.94
N PRO A 640 -55.70 -21.44 -34.89
CA PRO A 640 -55.21 -21.73 -33.55
C PRO A 640 -54.42 -23.04 -33.55
N ARG A 641 -53.25 -23.10 -33.00
CA ARG A 641 -52.51 -24.36 -32.94
C ARG A 641 -53.29 -25.39 -32.15
N ALA A 642 -53.43 -26.59 -32.70
CA ALA A 642 -54.08 -27.73 -32.01
C ALA A 642 -53.39 -27.94 -30.68
N GLY A 643 -54.19 -28.05 -29.62
CA GLY A 643 -53.65 -28.21 -28.22
C GLY A 643 -53.03 -29.60 -28.08
N LYS A 644 -51.70 -29.63 -27.91
CA LYS A 644 -51.03 -30.87 -27.46
C LYS A 644 -51.08 -30.94 -25.92
N ARG A 645 -51.11 -32.14 -25.37
CA ARG A 645 -51.01 -32.33 -23.92
C ARG A 645 -49.77 -31.64 -23.40
N ILE A 646 -49.94 -30.84 -22.33
CA ILE A 646 -48.83 -30.13 -21.69
C ILE A 646 -48.22 -31.02 -20.60
N PHE A 647 -46.95 -30.71 -20.25
CA PHE A 647 -46.20 -31.49 -19.26
C PHE A 647 -46.91 -31.55 -17.90
N LEU A 648 -47.53 -30.46 -17.45
CA LEU A 648 -48.29 -30.42 -16.20
C LEU A 648 -49.48 -31.35 -16.19
N GLU A 649 -50.08 -31.69 -17.36
CA GLU A 649 -51.17 -32.67 -17.44
C GLU A 649 -50.70 -34.12 -17.16
N ARG A 650 -49.40 -34.35 -17.19
CA ARG A 650 -48.81 -35.65 -16.83
C ARG A 650 -48.61 -35.81 -15.33
N ILE A 651 -48.80 -34.73 -14.56
CA ILE A 651 -48.65 -34.74 -13.11
C ILE A 651 -50.05 -34.63 -12.51
N PRO A 652 -50.77 -35.76 -12.25
CA PRO A 652 -52.14 -35.75 -11.82
C PRO A 652 -52.39 -35.01 -10.50
N PHE A 653 -51.41 -35.08 -9.59
CA PHE A 653 -51.46 -34.43 -8.28
C PHE A 653 -51.62 -32.90 -8.39
N ILE A 654 -50.91 -32.26 -9.29
CA ILE A 654 -51.01 -30.81 -9.49
C ILE A 654 -52.22 -30.50 -10.38
N TRP A 655 -52.40 -31.22 -11.47
CA TRP A 655 -53.45 -30.93 -12.45
C TRP A 655 -54.89 -31.07 -11.91
N ASN A 656 -55.14 -32.05 -11.04
CA ASN A 656 -56.45 -32.27 -10.49
C ASN A 656 -56.88 -31.17 -9.49
N HIS A 657 -55.96 -30.58 -8.77
CA HIS A 657 -56.23 -29.50 -7.83
C HIS A 657 -56.46 -28.11 -8.47
N LEU A 658 -56.14 -27.93 -9.74
CA LEU A 658 -56.31 -26.70 -10.46
C LEU A 658 -57.79 -26.48 -10.87
N LYS A 659 -58.32 -25.27 -10.68
CA LYS A 659 -59.60 -24.82 -11.15
C LYS A 659 -59.62 -24.70 -12.69
N PHE A 660 -60.79 -24.75 -13.30
CA PHE A 660 -60.95 -24.69 -14.75
C PHE A 660 -60.26 -23.51 -15.40
N LEU A 661 -60.42 -22.30 -14.87
CA LEU A 661 -59.74 -21.09 -15.36
C LEU A 661 -58.22 -21.20 -15.30
N GLN A 662 -57.67 -21.75 -14.25
CA GLN A 662 -56.27 -21.98 -14.09
C GLN A 662 -55.73 -22.97 -15.14
N LYS A 663 -56.48 -24.10 -15.35
CA LYS A 663 -56.13 -25.07 -16.40
C LYS A 663 -56.13 -24.44 -17.79
N VAL A 664 -57.13 -23.58 -18.09
CA VAL A 664 -57.21 -22.84 -19.36
C VAL A 664 -56.08 -21.86 -19.53
N SER A 665 -55.77 -21.07 -18.46
CA SER A 665 -54.66 -20.09 -18.47
C SER A 665 -53.31 -20.78 -18.68
N ILE A 666 -53.05 -21.85 -17.96
CA ILE A 666 -51.81 -22.65 -18.12
C ILE A 666 -51.71 -23.26 -19.52
N ARG A 667 -52.78 -23.79 -20.05
CA ARG A 667 -52.80 -24.29 -21.43
C ARG A 667 -52.54 -23.18 -22.44
N ASN A 668 -53.09 -21.99 -22.24
CA ASN A 668 -52.88 -20.85 -23.15
C ASN A 668 -51.45 -20.34 -23.08
N VAL A 669 -50.85 -20.19 -21.90
CA VAL A 669 -49.47 -19.82 -21.70
C VAL A 669 -48.55 -20.81 -22.36
N LEU A 670 -48.71 -22.10 -22.07
CA LEU A 670 -47.85 -23.16 -22.60
C LEU A 670 -48.11 -23.53 -24.08
N ARG A 671 -49.21 -23.05 -24.66
CA ARG A 671 -49.46 -23.16 -26.11
C ARG A 671 -48.42 -22.34 -26.90
N TYR A 672 -47.98 -21.23 -26.34
CA TYR A 672 -47.01 -20.33 -26.99
C TYR A 672 -45.64 -20.41 -26.30
N LYS A 673 -45.13 -21.64 -26.06
CA LYS A 673 -43.90 -21.91 -25.31
C LYS A 673 -42.75 -20.98 -25.65
N LYS A 674 -42.49 -20.71 -26.94
CA LYS A 674 -41.41 -19.84 -27.36
C LYS A 674 -41.54 -18.43 -26.77
N ARG A 675 -42.75 -17.84 -26.83
CA ARG A 675 -42.98 -16.49 -26.25
C ARG A 675 -42.88 -16.50 -24.73
N PHE A 676 -43.42 -17.53 -24.11
CA PHE A 676 -43.34 -17.70 -22.66
C PHE A 676 -41.89 -17.78 -22.19
N PHE A 677 -41.06 -18.68 -22.76
CA PHE A 677 -39.66 -18.80 -22.40
C PHE A 677 -38.85 -17.56 -22.72
N MET A 678 -39.12 -16.89 -23.84
CA MET A 678 -38.47 -15.62 -24.16
C MET A 678 -38.74 -14.53 -23.10
N MET A 679 -39.99 -14.39 -22.64
CA MET A 679 -40.32 -13.45 -21.57
C MET A 679 -39.67 -13.85 -20.23
N VAL A 680 -39.75 -15.14 -19.89
CA VAL A 680 -39.13 -15.66 -18.68
C VAL A 680 -37.63 -15.43 -18.67
N ILE A 681 -36.90 -15.75 -19.74
CA ILE A 681 -35.46 -15.53 -19.85
C ILE A 681 -35.11 -14.05 -19.81
N GLY A 682 -35.89 -13.19 -20.46
CA GLY A 682 -35.66 -11.74 -20.44
C GLY A 682 -35.83 -11.15 -19.02
N ILE A 683 -36.97 -11.48 -18.36
CA ILE A 683 -37.23 -11.00 -17.01
C ILE A 683 -36.24 -11.59 -16.00
N SER A 684 -35.94 -12.89 -16.11
CA SER A 684 -34.99 -13.53 -15.20
C SER A 684 -33.57 -12.98 -15.39
N GLY A 685 -33.17 -12.66 -16.62
CA GLY A 685 -31.89 -12.01 -16.90
C GLY A 685 -31.76 -10.64 -16.22
N CYS A 686 -32.78 -9.79 -16.37
CA CYS A 686 -32.79 -8.49 -15.69
C CYS A 686 -32.83 -8.62 -14.16
N THR A 687 -33.65 -9.56 -13.63
CA THR A 687 -33.72 -9.84 -12.20
C THR A 687 -32.40 -10.39 -11.66
N ALA A 688 -31.74 -11.26 -12.42
CA ALA A 688 -30.43 -11.80 -12.03
C ALA A 688 -29.36 -10.71 -11.95
N LEU A 689 -29.36 -9.73 -12.89
CA LEU A 689 -28.44 -8.59 -12.84
C LEU A 689 -28.68 -7.72 -11.61
N LEU A 690 -29.95 -7.41 -11.30
CA LEU A 690 -30.30 -6.66 -10.09
C LEU A 690 -29.88 -7.42 -8.82
N LEU A 691 -30.20 -8.72 -8.76
CA LEU A 691 -29.84 -9.55 -7.60
C LEU A 691 -28.32 -9.64 -7.43
N THR A 692 -27.59 -9.79 -8.52
CA THR A 692 -26.11 -9.79 -8.49
C THR A 692 -25.57 -8.45 -7.98
N GLY A 693 -26.11 -7.33 -8.47
CA GLY A 693 -25.69 -5.99 -8.03
C GLY A 693 -25.92 -5.77 -6.54
N PHE A 694 -27.12 -6.06 -6.04
CA PHE A 694 -27.41 -5.94 -4.62
C PHE A 694 -26.66 -6.97 -3.78
N GLY A 695 -26.52 -8.21 -4.26
CA GLY A 695 -25.78 -9.26 -3.56
C GLY A 695 -24.30 -8.91 -3.39
N ILE A 696 -23.65 -8.36 -4.42
CA ILE A 696 -22.28 -7.87 -4.31
C ILE A 696 -22.20 -6.73 -3.28
N LYS A 697 -23.14 -5.78 -3.36
CA LYS A 697 -23.18 -4.66 -2.39
C LYS A 697 -23.28 -5.15 -0.95
N ASP A 698 -24.22 -6.03 -0.67
CA ASP A 698 -24.47 -6.52 0.70
C ASP A 698 -23.27 -7.35 1.19
N SER A 699 -22.74 -8.26 0.35
CA SER A 699 -21.56 -9.06 0.71
C SER A 699 -20.31 -8.20 1.00
N ILE A 700 -20.19 -7.06 0.33
CA ILE A 700 -19.08 -6.12 0.56
C ILE A 700 -19.31 -5.28 1.81
N ALA A 701 -20.55 -4.82 2.05
CA ALA A 701 -20.87 -3.98 3.20
C ALA A 701 -20.65 -4.69 4.52
N ASP A 702 -20.99 -5.98 4.58
CA ASP A 702 -20.90 -6.78 5.80
C ASP A 702 -19.46 -7.26 6.11
N PHE A 703 -18.57 -7.22 5.12
CA PHE A 703 -17.21 -7.74 5.24
C PHE A 703 -16.38 -7.08 6.35
N ALA A 704 -16.31 -5.74 6.35
CA ALA A 704 -15.51 -5.01 7.33
C ALA A 704 -16.05 -5.19 8.76
N GLN A 705 -17.37 -5.23 8.90
CA GLN A 705 -18.02 -5.47 10.17
C GLN A 705 -17.77 -6.89 10.66
N MET A 706 -17.90 -7.88 9.78
CA MET A 706 -17.66 -9.28 10.13
C MET A 706 -16.21 -9.48 10.59
N GLN A 707 -15.24 -8.93 9.86
CA GLN A 707 -13.81 -9.11 10.17
C GLN A 707 -13.40 -8.43 11.48
N TYR A 708 -13.80 -7.17 11.71
CA TYR A 708 -13.28 -6.34 12.80
C TYR A 708 -14.24 -6.10 13.96
N GLU A 709 -15.44 -6.65 13.92
CA GLU A 709 -16.37 -6.65 15.07
C GLU A 709 -16.72 -8.06 15.54
N ASN A 710 -16.69 -9.07 14.64
CA ASN A 710 -17.12 -10.42 14.97
C ASN A 710 -15.98 -11.44 15.03
N ILE A 711 -14.87 -11.23 14.29
CA ILE A 711 -13.74 -12.17 14.24
C ILE A 711 -12.55 -11.61 15.02
N GLN A 712 -11.94 -10.52 14.56
CA GLN A 712 -10.88 -9.82 15.27
C GLN A 712 -11.49 -8.73 16.15
N ILE A 713 -11.79 -9.08 17.37
CA ILE A 713 -12.50 -8.19 18.31
C ILE A 713 -11.57 -7.33 19.18
N LEU A 714 -10.25 -7.48 19.01
CA LEU A 714 -9.26 -6.60 19.65
C LEU A 714 -9.33 -5.18 19.09
N ASP A 715 -9.06 -4.17 19.94
CA ASP A 715 -9.04 -2.77 19.51
C ASP A 715 -7.74 -2.40 18.79
N GLY A 716 -6.63 -3.02 19.17
CA GLY A 716 -5.34 -2.76 18.52
C GLY A 716 -4.23 -3.71 18.98
N THR A 717 -3.05 -3.48 18.42
CA THR A 717 -1.84 -4.20 18.79
C THR A 717 -0.78 -3.22 19.28
N VAL A 718 0.05 -3.62 20.23
CA VAL A 718 1.22 -2.88 20.70
C VAL A 718 2.45 -3.66 20.29
N GLU A 719 3.27 -3.08 19.43
CA GLU A 719 4.53 -3.68 19.00
C GLU A 719 5.66 -3.14 19.84
N LEU A 720 6.50 -4.04 20.38
CA LEU A 720 7.61 -3.70 21.25
C LEU A 720 8.90 -3.53 20.46
N LYS A 721 9.79 -2.68 20.97
CA LYS A 721 11.16 -2.55 20.47
C LYS A 721 11.96 -3.82 20.78
N ASP A 722 13.03 -4.04 20.01
CA ASP A 722 14.02 -5.07 20.35
C ASP A 722 14.78 -4.66 21.63
N ASP A 723 15.20 -5.65 22.43
CA ASP A 723 16.06 -5.47 23.61
C ASP A 723 15.50 -4.55 24.71
N ILE A 724 14.19 -4.67 25.02
CA ILE A 724 13.59 -3.93 26.13
C ILE A 724 14.10 -4.42 27.48
N THR A 725 14.41 -3.48 28.38
CA THR A 725 14.84 -3.76 29.75
C THR A 725 13.65 -4.07 30.66
N ASP A 726 13.90 -4.77 31.77
CA ASP A 726 12.84 -5.05 32.78
C ASP A 726 12.19 -3.77 33.34
N SER A 727 12.93 -2.66 33.44
CA SER A 727 12.39 -1.38 33.88
C SER A 727 11.45 -0.75 32.86
N GLN A 728 11.75 -0.87 31.57
CA GLN A 728 10.90 -0.42 30.49
C GLN A 728 9.62 -1.26 30.40
N ARG A 729 9.75 -2.58 30.59
CA ARG A 729 8.60 -3.48 30.66
C ARG A 729 7.66 -3.14 31.83
N GLN A 730 8.20 -2.88 33.04
CA GLN A 730 7.37 -2.44 34.17
C GLN A 730 6.70 -1.08 33.97
N SER A 731 7.36 -0.17 33.25
CA SER A 731 6.78 1.12 32.88
C SER A 731 5.61 0.93 31.92
N LEU A 732 5.76 0.08 30.92
CA LEU A 732 4.71 -0.28 29.96
C LEU A 732 3.50 -0.91 30.65
N GLU A 733 3.71 -1.86 31.59
CA GLU A 733 2.62 -2.50 32.31
C GLU A 733 1.74 -1.52 33.11
N LYS A 734 2.34 -0.44 33.60
CA LYS A 734 1.55 0.62 34.26
C LYS A 734 0.67 1.35 33.27
N VAL A 735 1.21 1.71 32.11
CA VAL A 735 0.44 2.41 31.07
C VAL A 735 -0.65 1.48 30.51
N LEU A 736 -0.34 0.20 30.29
CA LEU A 736 -1.34 -0.81 29.89
C LEU A 736 -2.49 -0.88 30.90
N THR A 737 -2.17 -0.98 32.21
CA THR A 737 -3.20 -1.02 33.26
C THR A 737 -4.06 0.23 33.31
N GLU A 738 -3.50 1.39 32.95
CA GLU A 738 -4.23 2.66 32.92
C GLU A 738 -5.11 2.82 31.66
N GLN A 739 -4.65 2.39 30.49
CA GLN A 739 -5.29 2.65 29.20
C GLN A 739 -6.12 1.49 28.67
N THR A 740 -5.83 0.24 29.06
CA THR A 740 -6.48 -0.95 28.51
C THR A 740 -7.34 -1.65 29.57
N GLU A 741 -8.40 -2.32 29.11
CA GLU A 741 -9.23 -3.21 29.93
C GLU A 741 -8.51 -4.53 30.16
N ASP A 742 -7.96 -5.09 29.08
CA ASP A 742 -7.12 -6.27 29.08
C ASP A 742 -6.07 -6.22 27.98
N SER A 743 -5.00 -7.01 28.15
CA SER A 743 -3.93 -7.16 27.18
C SER A 743 -3.32 -8.56 27.30
N ILE A 744 -2.81 -9.09 26.18
CA ILE A 744 -2.14 -10.38 26.13
C ILE A 744 -0.89 -10.29 25.26
N TYR A 745 0.20 -10.88 25.73
CA TYR A 745 1.41 -11.01 24.92
C TYR A 745 1.23 -12.10 23.87
N VAL A 746 1.68 -11.79 22.65
CA VAL A 746 1.57 -12.68 21.49
C VAL A 746 2.89 -12.68 20.73
N SER A 747 3.34 -13.85 20.34
CA SER A 747 4.38 -13.99 19.32
C SER A 747 3.69 -14.03 17.97
N GLU A 748 3.88 -12.99 17.18
CA GLU A 748 3.32 -12.88 15.84
C GLU A 748 4.47 -12.80 14.83
N SER A 749 4.57 -13.77 13.94
CA SER A 749 5.69 -13.89 13.00
C SER A 749 5.22 -14.39 11.64
N ASN A 750 5.95 -14.02 10.59
CA ASN A 750 5.59 -14.42 9.23
C ASN A 750 6.32 -15.69 8.83
N TRP A 751 5.56 -16.69 8.43
CA TRP A 751 6.01 -18.00 7.98
C TRP A 751 5.51 -18.31 6.58
N ASN A 752 6.02 -19.34 5.98
CA ASN A 752 5.64 -19.83 4.69
C ASN A 752 4.99 -21.21 4.79
N LEU A 753 3.71 -21.33 4.42
CA LEU A 753 3.06 -22.62 4.24
C LEU A 753 3.61 -23.30 2.97
N LEU A 754 4.13 -24.51 3.13
CA LEU A 754 4.62 -25.33 2.03
C LEU A 754 3.50 -26.26 1.52
N ALA A 755 2.84 -25.87 0.43
CA ALA A 755 1.73 -26.62 -0.17
C ALA A 755 2.12 -27.21 -1.53
N GLY A 756 2.79 -28.35 -1.53
CA GLY A 756 3.35 -28.96 -2.75
C GLY A 756 4.44 -28.09 -3.36
N ASP A 757 4.25 -27.62 -4.60
CA ASP A 757 5.18 -26.74 -5.29
C ASP A 757 4.88 -25.23 -5.04
N GLU A 758 3.80 -24.90 -4.33
CA GLU A 758 3.44 -23.54 -3.98
C GLU A 758 3.87 -23.20 -2.56
N VAL A 759 4.37 -21.98 -2.38
CA VAL A 759 4.72 -21.39 -1.08
C VAL A 759 3.78 -20.23 -0.81
N LYS A 760 3.18 -20.20 0.38
CA LYS A 760 2.22 -19.16 0.75
C LYS A 760 2.53 -18.60 2.12
N SER A 761 2.71 -17.29 2.19
CA SER A 761 2.91 -16.58 3.44
C SER A 761 1.69 -16.68 4.35
N VAL A 762 1.95 -16.96 5.62
CA VAL A 762 0.98 -17.10 6.71
C VAL A 762 1.50 -16.38 7.95
N ASN A 763 0.62 -15.76 8.69
CA ASN A 763 0.90 -15.18 9.99
C ASN A 763 0.79 -16.29 11.04
N LEU A 764 1.90 -16.66 11.63
CA LEU A 764 1.92 -17.55 12.78
C LEU A 764 1.65 -16.74 14.04
N VAL A 765 0.63 -17.12 14.79
CA VAL A 765 0.22 -16.45 16.03
C VAL A 765 0.27 -17.44 17.21
N ILE A 766 1.03 -17.07 18.24
CA ILE A 766 1.23 -17.86 19.45
C ILE A 766 1.00 -16.93 20.64
N PRO A 767 -0.13 -16.99 21.34
CA PRO A 767 -0.34 -16.22 22.56
C PRO A 767 0.44 -16.83 23.73
N GLU A 768 0.82 -15.98 24.70
CA GLU A 768 1.44 -16.41 25.93
C GLU A 768 0.47 -17.26 26.79
N GLU A 769 -0.81 -16.87 26.80
CA GLU A 769 -1.90 -17.60 27.47
C GLU A 769 -3.02 -17.91 26.47
N THR A 770 -3.46 -19.16 26.42
CA THR A 770 -4.51 -19.60 25.49
C THR A 770 -5.94 -19.44 26.02
N ASP A 771 -6.11 -19.43 27.35
CA ASP A 771 -7.41 -19.50 28.01
C ASP A 771 -8.32 -18.26 27.79
N ASN A 772 -7.72 -17.09 27.53
CA ASN A 772 -8.43 -15.83 27.31
C ASN A 772 -8.28 -15.28 25.89
N PHE A 773 -7.75 -16.05 24.96
CA PHE A 773 -7.51 -15.57 23.59
C PHE A 773 -8.80 -15.26 22.82
N ASP A 774 -9.92 -15.85 23.21
CA ASP A 774 -11.26 -15.58 22.70
C ASP A 774 -11.75 -14.13 22.90
N ARG A 775 -11.12 -13.36 23.81
CA ARG A 775 -11.38 -11.92 23.99
C ARG A 775 -10.79 -11.04 22.91
N TYR A 776 -9.83 -11.56 22.14
CA TYR A 776 -9.14 -10.83 21.07
C TYR A 776 -9.51 -11.35 19.70
N MET A 777 -9.70 -12.66 19.58
CA MET A 777 -10.10 -13.30 18.33
C MET A 777 -11.16 -14.36 18.59
N ASN A 778 -12.34 -14.15 18.03
CA ASN A 778 -13.46 -15.07 18.15
C ASN A 778 -13.30 -16.23 17.16
N LEU A 779 -12.80 -17.35 17.66
CA LEU A 779 -12.52 -18.54 16.86
C LEU A 779 -13.80 -19.36 16.65
N HIS A 780 -14.32 -19.37 15.44
CA HIS A 780 -15.51 -20.15 15.05
C HIS A 780 -15.44 -20.60 13.59
N THR A 781 -16.17 -21.63 13.26
CA THR A 781 -16.33 -22.11 11.89
C THR A 781 -17.28 -21.19 11.09
N GLU A 782 -17.32 -21.31 9.75
CA GLU A 782 -18.33 -20.62 8.92
C GLU A 782 -19.78 -20.87 9.34
N LYS A 783 -20.05 -21.92 10.10
CA LYS A 783 -21.37 -22.23 10.65
C LYS A 783 -21.60 -21.61 12.02
N GLN A 784 -20.69 -20.75 12.48
CA GLN A 784 -20.73 -20.13 13.81
C GLN A 784 -20.62 -21.16 14.95
N GLU A 785 -19.96 -22.28 14.71
CA GLU A 785 -19.65 -23.26 15.74
C GLU A 785 -18.30 -22.84 16.39
N PRO A 786 -18.25 -22.66 17.73
CA PRO A 786 -17.02 -22.22 18.40
C PRO A 786 -15.92 -23.27 18.27
N LEU A 787 -14.69 -22.81 18.13
CA LEU A 787 -13.48 -23.62 18.10
C LEU A 787 -12.65 -23.31 19.32
N SER A 788 -12.13 -24.36 19.97
CA SER A 788 -11.14 -24.20 21.03
C SER A 788 -9.75 -23.93 20.44
N TYR A 789 -8.91 -23.25 21.21
CA TYR A 789 -7.52 -23.06 20.82
C TYR A 789 -6.83 -24.41 20.65
N PRO A 790 -5.89 -24.58 19.66
CA PRO A 790 -5.30 -25.89 19.35
C PRO A 790 -4.38 -26.36 20.47
N GLY A 791 -4.35 -27.68 20.70
CA GLY A 791 -3.45 -28.35 21.64
C GLY A 791 -2.06 -28.64 21.06
N ASP A 792 -1.25 -29.39 21.81
CA ASP A 792 0.11 -29.72 21.37
C ASP A 792 0.13 -30.54 20.08
N GLY A 793 1.00 -30.12 19.16
CA GLY A 793 1.15 -30.70 17.83
C GLY A 793 0.00 -30.36 16.86
N GLU A 794 -0.90 -29.48 17.26
CA GLU A 794 -2.06 -29.08 16.49
C GLU A 794 -2.00 -27.60 16.12
N ALA A 795 -2.72 -27.23 15.06
CA ALA A 795 -2.90 -25.83 14.64
C ALA A 795 -4.32 -25.58 14.13
N LEU A 796 -4.77 -24.35 14.26
CA LEU A 796 -5.93 -23.83 13.50
C LEU A 796 -5.44 -23.05 12.30
N ILE A 797 -6.16 -23.18 11.19
CA ILE A 797 -5.93 -22.41 9.96
C ILE A 797 -7.20 -21.70 9.54
N ASN A 798 -7.07 -20.61 8.79
CA ASN A 798 -8.24 -19.91 8.31
C ASN A 798 -8.85 -20.55 7.06
N THR A 799 -10.13 -20.27 6.82
CA THR A 799 -10.94 -20.80 5.69
C THR A 799 -10.28 -20.56 4.34
N GLY A 800 -9.69 -19.37 4.12
CA GLY A 800 -9.04 -19.02 2.85
C GLY A 800 -7.87 -19.93 2.49
N LEU A 801 -7.05 -20.36 3.47
CA LEU A 801 -5.98 -21.35 3.28
C LEU A 801 -6.56 -22.75 2.98
N ALA A 802 -7.54 -23.14 3.79
CA ALA A 802 -8.16 -24.46 3.68
C ALA A 802 -8.81 -24.68 2.29
N GLU A 803 -9.57 -23.71 1.80
CA GLU A 803 -10.21 -23.80 0.49
C GLU A 803 -9.22 -23.78 -0.67
N ARG A 804 -8.24 -22.88 -0.61
CA ARG A 804 -7.27 -22.69 -1.69
C ARG A 804 -6.40 -23.93 -1.90
N TYR A 805 -5.93 -24.52 -0.82
CA TYR A 805 -5.02 -25.67 -0.85
C TYR A 805 -5.72 -27.01 -0.56
N GLN A 806 -7.05 -27.00 -0.45
CA GLN A 806 -7.89 -28.17 -0.18
C GLN A 806 -7.50 -28.92 1.11
N ILE A 807 -7.01 -28.17 2.10
CA ILE A 807 -6.62 -28.68 3.41
C ILE A 807 -7.90 -28.95 4.24
N ARG A 808 -7.92 -30.06 4.95
CA ARG A 808 -9.04 -30.47 5.80
C ARG A 808 -8.60 -30.67 7.23
N THR A 809 -9.53 -30.59 8.14
CA THR A 809 -9.30 -30.96 9.54
C THR A 809 -8.76 -32.38 9.61
N GLY A 810 -7.63 -32.56 10.30
CA GLY A 810 -6.89 -33.81 10.41
C GLY A 810 -5.70 -33.95 9.47
N ASP A 811 -5.57 -33.10 8.45
CA ASP A 811 -4.41 -33.09 7.55
C ASP A 811 -3.17 -32.49 8.26
N GLU A 812 -1.99 -32.91 7.84
CA GLU A 812 -0.72 -32.32 8.28
C GLU A 812 -0.30 -31.19 7.33
N ILE A 813 0.12 -30.08 7.92
CA ILE A 813 0.69 -28.93 7.21
C ILE A 813 2.12 -28.68 7.67
N ARG A 814 2.94 -28.13 6.78
CA ARG A 814 4.30 -27.71 7.06
C ARG A 814 4.43 -26.22 6.81
N ILE A 815 4.95 -25.52 7.79
CA ILE A 815 5.30 -24.11 7.70
C ILE A 815 6.80 -23.93 7.90
N GLN A 816 7.39 -22.96 7.22
CA GLN A 816 8.82 -22.69 7.25
C GLN A 816 9.09 -21.20 7.42
N ASN A 817 10.03 -20.84 8.27
CA ASN A 817 10.50 -19.46 8.43
C ASN A 817 11.63 -19.11 7.43
N ASP A 818 12.13 -17.89 7.48
CA ASP A 818 13.22 -17.41 6.61
C ASP A 818 14.57 -18.06 6.90
N GLU A 819 14.74 -18.61 8.10
CA GLU A 819 15.92 -19.36 8.52
C GLU A 819 15.87 -20.83 8.07
N MET A 820 14.88 -21.21 7.25
CA MET A 820 14.64 -22.57 6.74
C MET A 820 14.26 -23.59 7.84
N GLN A 821 13.89 -23.13 9.04
CA GLN A 821 13.35 -23.99 10.09
C GLN A 821 11.91 -24.36 9.74
N THR A 822 11.55 -25.61 9.94
CA THR A 822 10.23 -26.14 9.53
C THR A 822 9.47 -26.67 10.72
N ILE A 823 8.22 -26.28 10.86
CA ILE A 823 7.26 -26.81 11.84
C ILE A 823 6.23 -27.67 11.09
N THR A 824 5.93 -28.85 11.60
CA THR A 824 4.89 -29.73 11.07
C THR A 824 3.79 -29.89 12.12
N VAL A 825 2.56 -29.53 11.76
CA VAL A 825 1.41 -29.58 12.67
C VAL A 825 0.19 -30.19 12.00
N ARG A 826 -0.68 -30.79 12.81
CA ARG A 826 -1.96 -31.30 12.36
C ARG A 826 -3.03 -30.23 12.48
N VAL A 827 -3.84 -30.05 11.44
CA VAL A 827 -4.97 -29.08 11.44
C VAL A 827 -6.09 -29.62 12.34
N ALA A 828 -6.24 -29.00 13.51
CA ALA A 828 -7.31 -29.32 14.46
C ALA A 828 -8.67 -28.76 14.05
N GLY A 829 -8.67 -27.60 13.39
CA GLY A 829 -9.88 -26.93 12.92
C GLY A 829 -9.61 -25.85 11.89
N ILE A 830 -10.68 -25.39 11.26
CA ILE A 830 -10.65 -24.33 10.23
C ILE A 830 -11.58 -23.24 10.72
N PHE A 831 -11.01 -22.05 11.01
CA PHE A 831 -11.77 -20.92 11.52
C PHE A 831 -12.07 -19.89 10.44
N GLU A 832 -13.17 -19.18 10.61
CA GLU A 832 -13.61 -18.11 9.70
C GLU A 832 -12.68 -16.91 9.86
N ASN A 833 -12.03 -16.48 8.77
CA ASN A 833 -11.24 -15.24 8.71
C ASN A 833 -11.03 -14.84 7.25
N TYR A 834 -11.20 -13.56 6.95
CA TYR A 834 -11.23 -13.03 5.58
C TYR A 834 -9.99 -12.22 5.21
N VAL A 835 -9.24 -11.72 6.20
CA VAL A 835 -8.07 -10.86 5.97
C VAL A 835 -6.83 -11.62 6.42
N TYR A 836 -5.82 -11.67 5.54
CA TYR A 836 -4.59 -12.42 5.73
C TYR A 836 -4.79 -13.92 5.93
N ASN A 837 -3.69 -14.64 5.99
CA ASN A 837 -3.67 -16.07 6.29
C ASN A 837 -3.07 -16.27 7.68
N TYR A 838 -3.75 -17.01 8.51
CA TYR A 838 -3.30 -17.26 9.87
C TYR A 838 -3.10 -18.75 10.13
N VAL A 839 -2.07 -19.04 10.93
CA VAL A 839 -1.85 -20.33 11.58
C VAL A 839 -1.74 -20.03 13.07
N LEU A 840 -2.59 -20.64 13.86
CA LEU A 840 -2.60 -20.50 15.32
C LEU A 840 -2.09 -21.79 15.93
N MET A 841 -1.13 -21.73 16.85
CA MET A 841 -0.61 -22.90 17.58
C MET A 841 -0.17 -22.53 19.00
N SER A 842 -0.02 -23.52 19.86
CA SER A 842 0.47 -23.32 21.23
C SER A 842 1.98 -23.08 21.29
N ALA A 843 2.43 -22.39 22.35
CA ALA A 843 3.84 -22.22 22.64
C ALA A 843 4.56 -23.57 22.80
N ASP A 844 3.93 -24.54 23.43
CA ASP A 844 4.47 -25.89 23.63
C ASP A 844 4.72 -26.61 22.28
N THR A 845 3.86 -26.41 21.31
CA THR A 845 4.04 -26.93 19.93
C THR A 845 5.26 -26.31 19.26
N TYR A 846 5.42 -25.00 19.40
CA TYR A 846 6.53 -24.25 18.81
C TYR A 846 7.86 -24.66 19.46
N GLU A 847 7.93 -24.61 20.79
CA GLU A 847 9.13 -24.97 21.56
C GLU A 847 9.52 -26.45 21.39
N GLY A 848 8.52 -27.32 21.36
CA GLY A 848 8.75 -28.78 21.18
C GLY A 848 9.38 -29.12 19.82
N GLN A 849 9.18 -28.32 18.78
CA GLN A 849 9.73 -28.57 17.45
C GLN A 849 11.02 -27.79 17.14
N LEU A 850 11.16 -26.58 17.67
CA LEU A 850 12.32 -25.74 17.39
C LEU A 850 13.35 -25.73 18.51
N GLY A 851 12.99 -26.18 19.72
CA GLY A 851 13.88 -26.18 20.89
C GLY A 851 14.14 -24.79 21.49
N MET A 852 13.34 -23.79 21.09
CA MET A 852 13.40 -22.40 21.56
C MET A 852 11.99 -21.89 21.84
N ALA A 853 11.84 -21.07 22.89
CA ALA A 853 10.58 -20.42 23.20
C ALA A 853 10.24 -19.35 22.17
N PRO A 854 8.93 -19.09 21.90
CA PRO A 854 8.53 -18.00 21.02
C PRO A 854 8.88 -16.63 21.64
N GLU A 855 9.27 -15.67 20.83
CA GLU A 855 9.53 -14.29 21.27
C GLU A 855 8.21 -13.50 21.27
N TYR A 856 7.87 -12.94 22.43
CA TYR A 856 6.64 -12.16 22.61
C TYR A 856 6.93 -10.65 22.44
N LYS A 857 6.86 -10.18 21.19
CA LYS A 857 7.12 -8.76 20.81
C LYS A 857 5.85 -7.99 20.49
N THR A 858 4.70 -8.61 20.56
CA THR A 858 3.41 -7.98 20.26
C THR A 858 2.46 -8.18 21.42
N LEU A 859 1.64 -7.19 21.75
CA LEU A 859 0.51 -7.34 22.66
C LEU A 859 -0.78 -7.07 21.88
N TYR A 860 -1.77 -7.91 22.07
CA TYR A 860 -3.16 -7.60 21.70
C TYR A 860 -3.81 -6.86 22.86
N VAL A 861 -4.51 -5.77 22.55
CA VAL A 861 -5.08 -4.88 23.56
C VAL A 861 -6.54 -4.56 23.27
N ASN A 862 -7.32 -4.47 24.34
CA ASN A 862 -8.65 -3.89 24.35
C ASN A 862 -8.64 -2.63 25.21
N VAL A 863 -9.05 -1.51 24.64
CA VAL A 863 -9.09 -0.21 25.32
C VAL A 863 -10.28 -0.16 26.28
N LYS A 864 -10.15 0.54 27.40
CA LYS A 864 -11.25 0.68 28.38
C LYS A 864 -12.51 1.21 27.75
N GLU A 865 -13.64 0.64 28.14
CA GLU A 865 -14.96 1.03 27.63
C GLU A 865 -15.24 2.53 27.84
N GLY A 866 -15.48 3.24 26.74
CA GLY A 866 -15.79 4.67 26.75
C GLY A 866 -14.58 5.60 26.57
N GLU A 867 -13.35 5.09 26.48
CA GLU A 867 -12.17 5.87 26.11
C GLU A 867 -11.99 5.93 24.59
N ASP A 868 -11.32 6.98 24.13
CA ASP A 868 -10.98 7.13 22.71
C ASP A 868 -9.76 6.28 22.38
N VAL A 869 -9.91 5.31 21.45
CA VAL A 869 -8.86 4.35 21.09
C VAL A 869 -7.57 5.02 20.59
N HIS A 870 -7.66 6.18 19.93
CA HIS A 870 -6.48 6.93 19.47
C HIS A 870 -5.78 7.67 20.59
N MET A 871 -6.54 8.09 21.65
CA MET A 871 -5.93 8.65 22.85
C MET A 871 -5.16 7.57 23.61
N ALA A 872 -5.76 6.38 23.78
CA ALA A 872 -5.07 5.26 24.41
C ALA A 872 -3.81 4.86 23.63
N ALA A 873 -3.88 4.79 22.30
CA ALA A 873 -2.73 4.52 21.45
C ALA A 873 -1.61 5.57 21.63
N SER A 874 -1.96 6.85 21.70
CA SER A 874 -0.98 7.94 21.91
C SER A 874 -0.33 7.87 23.29
N GLU A 875 -1.05 7.47 24.34
CA GLU A 875 -0.47 7.27 25.67
C GLU A 875 0.43 6.02 25.73
N LEU A 876 0.03 4.93 25.07
CA LEU A 876 0.84 3.71 24.97
C LEU A 876 2.16 3.97 24.21
N MET A 877 2.13 4.77 23.18
CA MET A 877 3.34 5.15 22.41
C MET A 877 4.37 5.95 23.22
N LYS A 878 4.00 6.57 24.34
CA LYS A 878 4.94 7.28 25.21
C LYS A 878 5.81 6.36 26.05
N ALA A 879 5.48 5.07 26.11
CA ALA A 879 6.30 4.10 26.81
C ALA A 879 7.54 3.76 25.99
N ASP A 880 8.73 3.88 26.56
CA ASP A 880 10.01 3.66 25.88
C ASP A 880 10.14 2.27 25.25
N ALA A 881 9.41 1.28 25.77
CA ALA A 881 9.37 -0.09 25.25
C ALA A 881 8.59 -0.25 23.96
N VAL A 882 7.75 0.73 23.56
CA VAL A 882 6.80 0.61 22.46
C VAL A 882 7.41 1.11 21.15
N ALA A 883 7.27 0.34 20.09
CA ALA A 883 7.68 0.69 18.74
C ALA A 883 6.51 1.23 17.91
N ALA A 884 5.31 0.62 18.01
CA ALA A 884 4.12 1.04 17.28
C ALA A 884 2.83 0.58 17.99
N VAL A 885 1.73 1.31 17.75
CA VAL A 885 0.40 0.95 18.27
C VAL A 885 -0.64 1.07 17.16
N PRO A 886 -0.69 0.14 16.21
CA PRO A 886 -1.72 0.12 15.17
C PRO A 886 -3.09 -0.26 15.74
N MET A 887 -4.12 0.57 15.45
CA MET A 887 -5.49 0.34 15.92
C MET A 887 -6.37 -0.27 14.82
N ASN A 888 -7.14 -1.29 15.17
CA ASN A 888 -8.07 -1.97 14.25
C ASN A 888 -9.14 -1.03 13.69
N GLN A 889 -9.55 -0.02 14.43
CA GLN A 889 -10.50 0.99 13.97
C GLN A 889 -10.02 1.70 12.71
N ASP A 890 -8.75 2.07 12.62
CA ASP A 890 -8.17 2.71 11.43
C ASP A 890 -8.24 1.80 10.20
N THR A 891 -7.93 0.52 10.39
CA THR A 891 -8.00 -0.47 9.32
C THR A 891 -9.44 -0.72 8.86
N LYS A 892 -10.37 -0.80 9.80
CA LYS A 892 -11.80 -0.91 9.53
C LYS A 892 -12.35 0.30 8.77
N GLU A 893 -12.01 1.52 9.19
CA GLU A 893 -12.42 2.75 8.52
C GLU A 893 -11.85 2.81 7.10
N ARG A 894 -10.60 2.43 6.91
CA ARG A 894 -9.93 2.36 5.62
C ARG A 894 -10.62 1.39 4.68
N ILE A 895 -10.90 0.17 5.13
CA ILE A 895 -11.63 -0.84 4.37
C ILE A 895 -13.05 -0.34 4.05
N THR A 896 -13.74 0.26 5.02
CA THR A 896 -15.09 0.80 4.82
C THR A 896 -15.11 1.92 3.78
N MET A 897 -14.14 2.81 3.77
CA MET A 897 -13.98 3.84 2.73
C MET A 897 -13.73 3.22 1.35
N MET A 898 -12.83 2.23 1.25
CA MET A 898 -12.59 1.49 0.03
C MET A 898 -13.88 0.83 -0.50
N MET A 899 -14.64 0.20 0.40
CA MET A 899 -15.89 -0.47 0.07
C MET A 899 -17.01 0.51 -0.32
N SER A 900 -17.03 1.71 0.26
CA SER A 900 -18.02 2.74 -0.09
C SER A 900 -17.89 3.20 -1.54
N SER A 901 -16.69 3.20 -2.11
CA SER A 901 -16.46 3.53 -3.52
C SER A 901 -17.09 2.49 -4.46
N LEU A 902 -17.04 1.21 -4.09
CA LEU A 902 -17.66 0.12 -4.85
C LEU A 902 -19.19 0.25 -4.90
N ASN A 903 -19.83 0.87 -3.89
CA ASN A 903 -21.26 1.14 -3.90
C ASN A 903 -21.70 1.98 -5.11
N TYR A 904 -20.89 2.93 -5.58
CA TYR A 904 -21.21 3.73 -6.77
C TYR A 904 -21.22 2.88 -8.05
N ILE A 905 -20.29 1.93 -8.17
CA ILE A 905 -20.26 0.98 -9.29
C ILE A 905 -21.53 0.12 -9.28
N VAL A 906 -21.90 -0.37 -8.10
CA VAL A 906 -23.14 -1.17 -7.93
C VAL A 906 -24.38 -0.35 -8.25
N VAL A 907 -24.46 0.91 -7.80
CA VAL A 907 -25.57 1.82 -8.14
C VAL A 907 -25.66 2.00 -9.66
N VAL A 908 -24.55 2.15 -10.35
CA VAL A 908 -24.53 2.24 -11.83
C VAL A 908 -25.08 0.96 -12.45
N VAL A 909 -24.68 -0.22 -11.93
CA VAL A 909 -25.21 -1.52 -12.41
C VAL A 909 -26.71 -1.67 -12.14
N ILE A 910 -27.21 -1.18 -11.02
CA ILE A 910 -28.64 -1.23 -10.66
C ILE A 910 -29.48 -0.26 -11.49
N LEU A 911 -28.98 0.93 -11.78
CA LEU A 911 -29.68 1.95 -12.58
C LEU A 911 -29.84 1.56 -14.05
N CYS A 912 -29.05 0.62 -14.54
CA CYS A 912 -29.12 0.08 -15.89
C CYS A 912 -30.02 -1.11 -16.04
#